data_95a85f50086ca42e8f1b69df3ea905b5
#
_entry.id   95a85f50086ca42e8f1b69df3ea905b5
#
_cell.length_a   1.000
_cell.length_b   1.000
_cell.length_c   1.000
_cell.angle_alpha   90.00
_cell.angle_beta   90.00
_cell.angle_gamma   90.00
#
_symmetry.space_group_name_H-M   'P 1'
#
loop_
_entity.id
_entity.type
_entity.pdbx_description
1 polymer ?
#
loop_
_entity_poly.entity_id
_entity_poly.type
_entity_poly.pdbx_seq_one_letter_code
_entity_poly.pdbx_strand_id
1 'polypeptide(L)'
;MMRSLWSGVSGLQSHQIAMDVEGDNIANVNTAGYKYSRANFSDLLSQTSKPATAPEGELGGKNAMQVGLGTQIISTQQIFTQGSLQTTDVWSDMAIQGEGFFVVSPDGGLTKYYTRNGAFTRDVLGNFVDSNGYIVQGWMRDEDTGTIDPTVPVTNINIEPGLSMPANPTTEIKYKGNLNTGEHIGTQSAAIYSLDSNHGWFDTSGNGILTADKLFAPTRPASTENDTTKDTLYMDSKNQVRLRERGVDMGVIYDENGDALNLRDGQGIWVSYADAKATFTGGQNGITVPQNGDLLDININGIDIRKTVQNLSEVVEAINNFSVQTGVKASVINGNQIQLTNQNNKGTTATAKNIKIYGNAGNKIKFDGQDADKFSAAVITAYQYTYSSVGGAATHSYDDSAVRQFTTTEDLREAMQQDARKYINYDGSLLAYDAPQQAGAPRSAAIQWIDADNRFTQNAYNNKNDGVRVTVNAQGQFEINNPAGDAFNEDYYNENTFAQGKDKDGDVITDATVVTGTTPDNKNTNEDDKIVTIAVTALSTDAVNTNTRMEKAFSNLNGSLSIGASTGKTSSALKMSAHSMTTEFYDSLGSKHEITVEYRKVSYSPENGTEWSIMVTVPEPGVINLDPEAGAYKNVVTGNIRFGTDGSLIGYSPSTINYTANNGSAAGQTISLNFGTLGGFDGITSYDEKSNTENIAQDGYTGGTLNGLRIDQSGKIIGSFTNGHSLALAQVSMATFTNNNGLEKLGGNVWGETANSGAPVIGAASTGSRGKINASTLEMSNVDLSHAFTQLIVIQRGYQANSKTITTSDNMLNTLLQLKQ
;
A
#
# COMPACT_ATOMS: atom_id res chain seq x y z
N MET A 1 69.64 -44.74 -59.35
CA MET A 1 68.53 -45.65 -59.23
C MET A 1 68.16 -45.97 -57.75
N MET A 2 69.17 -46.27 -56.90
CA MET A 2 68.84 -46.43 -55.43
C MET A 2 68.20 -45.22 -54.77
N ARG A 3 68.58 -43.97 -55.18
CA ARG A 3 68.01 -42.76 -54.61
C ARG A 3 66.54 -42.60 -55.01
N SER A 4 66.15 -42.91 -56.25
CA SER A 4 64.79 -42.89 -56.75
C SER A 4 63.88 -43.88 -56.02
N LEU A 5 64.47 -45.08 -55.69
CA LEU A 5 63.77 -46.11 -54.90
C LEU A 5 63.52 -45.64 -53.48
N TRP A 6 64.52 -45.07 -52.82
CA TRP A 6 64.37 -44.53 -51.49
C TRP A 6 63.35 -43.36 -51.46
N SER A 7 63.40 -42.45 -52.43
CA SER A 7 62.46 -41.36 -52.59
C SER A 7 61.01 -41.92 -52.81
N GLY A 8 60.89 -43.03 -53.59
CA GLY A 8 59.58 -43.70 -53.79
C GLY A 8 59.08 -44.35 -52.47
N VAL A 9 59.95 -44.95 -51.69
CA VAL A 9 59.58 -45.61 -50.41
C VAL A 9 59.18 -44.56 -49.40
N SER A 10 59.95 -43.47 -49.23
CA SER A 10 59.55 -42.37 -48.33
C SER A 10 58.25 -41.71 -48.75
N GLY A 11 58.02 -41.52 -50.04
CA GLY A 11 56.75 -41.06 -50.61
C GLY A 11 55.55 -41.97 -50.27
N LEU A 12 55.77 -43.33 -50.45
CA LEU A 12 54.72 -44.27 -50.05
C LEU A 12 54.38 -44.22 -48.59
N GLN A 13 55.38 -44.18 -47.72
CA GLN A 13 55.16 -44.08 -46.27
C GLN A 13 54.41 -42.77 -45.90
N SER A 14 54.79 -41.65 -46.48
CA SER A 14 54.17 -40.38 -46.23
C SER A 14 52.74 -40.29 -46.73
N HIS A 15 52.47 -40.88 -47.94
CA HIS A 15 51.10 -40.91 -48.46
C HIS A 15 50.27 -41.95 -47.73
N GLN A 16 50.78 -43.00 -47.17
CA GLN A 16 50.05 -43.93 -46.31
C GLN A 16 49.57 -43.25 -45.04
N ILE A 17 50.45 -42.52 -44.32
CA ILE A 17 50.09 -41.77 -43.13
C ILE A 17 49.05 -40.70 -43.47
N ALA A 18 49.17 -39.98 -44.59
CA ALA A 18 48.24 -39.04 -45.06
C ALA A 18 46.88 -39.67 -45.37
N MET A 19 46.86 -40.86 -45.92
CA MET A 19 45.63 -41.68 -46.21
C MET A 19 44.95 -42.09 -44.91
N ASP A 20 45.70 -42.48 -43.89
CA ASP A 20 45.14 -42.86 -42.58
C ASP A 20 44.53 -41.64 -41.91
N VAL A 21 45.19 -40.47 -41.98
CA VAL A 21 44.61 -39.18 -41.45
C VAL A 21 43.35 -38.79 -42.16
N GLU A 22 43.27 -38.86 -43.49
CA GLU A 22 42.06 -38.52 -44.24
C GLU A 22 40.95 -39.56 -44.06
N GLY A 23 41.33 -40.83 -43.88
CA GLY A 23 40.38 -41.89 -43.50
C GLY A 23 39.74 -41.66 -42.14
N ASP A 24 40.49 -41.14 -41.14
CA ASP A 24 39.99 -40.75 -39.81
C ASP A 24 39.05 -39.54 -39.94
N ASN A 25 39.40 -38.52 -40.78
CA ASN A 25 38.50 -37.39 -41.03
C ASN A 25 37.15 -37.82 -41.61
N ILE A 26 37.17 -38.73 -42.63
CA ILE A 26 35.94 -39.20 -43.26
C ILE A 26 35.10 -40.04 -42.30
N ALA A 27 35.75 -40.90 -41.51
CA ALA A 27 35.06 -41.70 -40.50
C ALA A 27 34.34 -40.82 -39.44
N ASN A 28 34.90 -39.67 -39.14
CA ASN A 28 34.40 -38.79 -38.10
C ASN A 28 33.59 -37.56 -38.61
N VAL A 29 33.07 -37.61 -39.82
CA VAL A 29 32.27 -36.49 -40.41
C VAL A 29 30.99 -36.24 -39.62
N ASN A 30 30.41 -37.26 -38.97
CA ASN A 30 29.20 -37.13 -38.15
C ASN A 30 29.49 -37.05 -36.65
N THR A 31 30.75 -36.99 -36.25
CA THR A 31 31.15 -36.93 -34.84
C THR A 31 31.05 -35.48 -34.32
N ALA A 32 30.20 -35.22 -33.33
CA ALA A 32 30.05 -33.89 -32.75
C ALA A 32 31.37 -33.37 -32.14
N GLY A 33 31.71 -32.14 -32.45
CA GLY A 33 32.91 -31.47 -31.94
C GLY A 33 34.25 -31.98 -32.55
N TYR A 34 34.21 -32.92 -33.55
CA TYR A 34 35.43 -33.37 -34.22
C TYR A 34 36.07 -32.28 -35.05
N LYS A 35 37.40 -32.23 -35.03
CA LYS A 35 38.20 -31.25 -35.80
C LYS A 35 39.03 -31.93 -36.84
N TYR A 36 38.94 -31.47 -38.08
CA TYR A 36 39.68 -31.89 -39.25
C TYR A 36 41.18 -31.93 -38.95
N SER A 37 41.80 -33.06 -39.30
CA SER A 37 43.26 -33.24 -39.16
C SER A 37 43.94 -33.23 -40.55
N ARG A 38 45.05 -32.53 -40.69
CA ARG A 38 45.81 -32.39 -41.89
C ARG A 38 47.21 -32.91 -41.70
N ALA A 39 47.67 -33.76 -42.63
CA ALA A 39 49.08 -34.19 -42.69
C ALA A 39 49.94 -33.13 -43.38
N ASN A 40 51.01 -32.70 -42.75
CA ASN A 40 51.94 -31.71 -43.31
C ASN A 40 53.17 -32.43 -43.85
N PHE A 41 53.37 -32.35 -45.18
CA PHE A 41 54.55 -32.91 -45.87
C PHE A 41 55.75 -31.95 -45.82
N SER A 42 56.92 -32.49 -45.73
CA SER A 42 58.16 -31.79 -45.91
C SER A 42 59.14 -32.65 -46.71
N ASP A 43 60.04 -32.01 -47.39
CA ASP A 43 61.15 -32.65 -48.03
C ASP A 43 62.15 -33.19 -47.01
N LEU A 44 62.69 -34.38 -47.34
CA LEU A 44 63.87 -34.91 -46.66
C LEU A 44 65.09 -34.11 -47.11
N LEU A 45 66.22 -34.43 -46.59
CA LEU A 45 67.48 -33.82 -46.90
C LEU A 45 67.75 -33.80 -48.43
N SER A 46 68.18 -32.68 -48.96
CA SER A 46 68.67 -32.51 -50.33
C SER A 46 70.17 -32.68 -50.38
N GLN A 47 70.66 -33.65 -51.19
CA GLN A 47 72.09 -33.82 -51.39
C GLN A 47 72.59 -32.91 -52.50
N THR A 48 73.56 -32.04 -52.19
CA THR A 48 74.24 -31.16 -53.14
C THR A 48 75.32 -31.95 -53.92
N SER A 49 75.08 -32.20 -55.22
CA SER A 49 76.03 -32.84 -56.13
C SER A 49 77.06 -31.84 -56.63
N LYS A 50 76.70 -30.63 -56.82
CA LYS A 50 77.65 -29.57 -57.21
C LYS A 50 77.26 -28.28 -56.41
N PRO A 51 78.21 -27.68 -55.70
CA PRO A 51 77.94 -26.37 -55.01
C PRO A 51 77.76 -25.22 -56.01
N ALA A 52 77.05 -24.22 -55.55
CA ALA A 52 76.98 -22.93 -56.33
C ALA A 52 78.34 -22.29 -56.34
N THR A 53 78.67 -21.67 -57.42
CA THR A 53 79.89 -20.81 -57.52
C THR A 53 79.52 -19.39 -57.86
N ALA A 54 80.22 -18.43 -57.28
CA ALA A 54 79.99 -17.01 -57.57
C ALA A 54 80.52 -16.64 -58.96
N PRO A 55 80.01 -15.62 -59.60
CA PRO A 55 80.64 -15.13 -60.82
C PRO A 55 82.06 -14.59 -60.50
N GLU A 56 83.00 -14.96 -61.29
CA GLU A 56 84.37 -14.51 -61.20
C GLU A 56 84.89 -14.11 -62.57
N GLY A 57 85.31 -12.86 -62.68
CA GLY A 57 85.77 -12.25 -63.93
C GLY A 57 84.73 -12.26 -65.04
N GLU A 58 84.98 -12.81 -66.21
CA GLU A 58 84.10 -12.92 -67.36
C GLU A 58 83.14 -14.18 -67.32
N LEU A 59 83.35 -15.03 -66.31
CA LEU A 59 82.57 -16.23 -66.18
C LEU A 59 81.38 -16.07 -65.22
N GLY A 60 80.18 -16.32 -65.75
CA GLY A 60 78.96 -16.31 -64.93
C GLY A 60 78.99 -17.37 -63.82
N GLY A 61 78.35 -17.06 -62.71
CA GLY A 61 78.14 -18.06 -61.60
C GLY A 61 77.33 -19.23 -62.01
N LYS A 62 77.54 -20.33 -61.38
CA LYS A 62 76.78 -21.62 -61.59
C LYS A 62 75.87 -21.89 -60.43
N ASN A 63 74.68 -22.29 -60.67
CA ASN A 63 73.74 -22.66 -59.61
C ASN A 63 74.10 -24.05 -59.03
N ALA A 64 73.77 -24.24 -57.79
CA ALA A 64 73.92 -25.57 -57.16
C ALA A 64 73.07 -26.66 -57.85
N MET A 65 73.65 -27.85 -58.00
CA MET A 65 72.90 -29.02 -58.45
C MET A 65 72.60 -29.86 -57.21
N GLN A 66 71.35 -29.92 -56.84
CA GLN A 66 70.86 -30.64 -55.65
C GLN A 66 69.84 -31.70 -56.05
N VAL A 67 69.83 -32.83 -55.37
CA VAL A 67 68.91 -33.96 -55.56
C VAL A 67 68.26 -34.24 -54.21
N GLY A 68 66.95 -34.18 -54.15
CA GLY A 68 66.17 -34.54 -52.98
C GLY A 68 66.20 -36.04 -52.70
N LEU A 69 66.09 -36.40 -51.42
CA LEU A 69 66.10 -37.79 -50.93
C LEU A 69 64.72 -38.33 -50.56
N GLY A 70 63.65 -37.58 -50.83
CA GLY A 70 62.29 -37.99 -50.58
C GLY A 70 61.47 -36.99 -49.75
N THR A 71 60.39 -37.44 -49.21
CA THR A 71 59.48 -36.68 -48.37
C THR A 71 59.20 -37.39 -47.06
N GLN A 72 58.76 -36.60 -46.03
CA GLN A 72 58.31 -37.13 -44.76
C GLN A 72 57.10 -36.30 -44.29
N ILE A 73 56.27 -36.84 -43.37
CA ILE A 73 55.34 -36.11 -42.64
C ILE A 73 56.00 -35.62 -41.38
N ILE A 74 55.95 -34.25 -41.18
CA ILE A 74 56.55 -33.62 -40.02
C ILE A 74 55.52 -33.63 -38.88
N SER A 75 54.26 -33.34 -39.17
CA SER A 75 53.22 -33.24 -38.18
C SER A 75 51.82 -33.50 -38.75
N THR A 76 50.92 -33.93 -37.91
CA THR A 76 49.50 -33.87 -38.15
C THR A 76 48.97 -32.65 -37.43
N GLN A 77 48.42 -31.71 -38.17
CA GLN A 77 47.85 -30.46 -37.61
C GLN A 77 46.34 -30.56 -37.56
N GLN A 78 45.73 -30.23 -36.41
CA GLN A 78 44.30 -30.08 -36.30
C GLN A 78 43.84 -28.69 -36.69
N ILE A 79 42.71 -28.59 -37.35
CA ILE A 79 42.13 -27.32 -37.82
C ILE A 79 40.95 -27.01 -36.93
N PHE A 80 41.09 -26.02 -36.03
CA PHE A 80 40.07 -25.68 -35.01
C PHE A 80 39.06 -24.62 -35.53
N THR A 81 38.79 -24.60 -36.82
CA THR A 81 37.71 -23.77 -37.36
C THR A 81 36.36 -24.26 -36.84
N GLN A 82 35.42 -23.32 -36.71
CA GLN A 82 34.06 -23.63 -36.27
C GLN A 82 33.36 -24.58 -37.24
N GLY A 83 32.79 -25.65 -36.72
CA GLY A 83 31.87 -26.52 -37.45
C GLY A 83 30.47 -25.91 -37.54
N SER A 84 29.61 -26.53 -38.35
CA SER A 84 28.18 -26.11 -38.38
C SER A 84 27.54 -26.37 -37.04
N LEU A 85 26.63 -25.44 -36.63
CA LEU A 85 25.86 -25.59 -35.40
C LEU A 85 24.52 -26.24 -35.74
N GLN A 86 24.21 -27.34 -35.09
CA GLN A 86 22.93 -28.06 -35.25
C GLN A 86 22.14 -27.96 -33.95
N THR A 87 20.93 -27.44 -34.02
CA THR A 87 20.00 -27.44 -32.90
C THR A 87 19.52 -28.85 -32.59
N THR A 88 19.39 -29.12 -31.29
CA THR A 88 18.87 -30.38 -30.73
C THR A 88 17.69 -30.11 -29.83
N ASP A 89 16.88 -31.14 -29.55
CA ASP A 89 15.76 -31.00 -28.59
C ASP A 89 16.21 -31.32 -27.15
N VAL A 90 17.52 -31.41 -26.91
CA VAL A 90 18.09 -31.76 -25.61
C VAL A 90 18.64 -30.49 -24.97
N TRP A 91 18.09 -30.09 -23.83
CA TRP A 91 18.46 -28.86 -23.14
C TRP A 91 19.91 -28.85 -22.62
N SER A 92 20.51 -30.02 -22.34
CA SER A 92 21.88 -30.16 -21.82
C SER A 92 22.93 -30.08 -22.90
N ASP A 93 22.54 -30.16 -24.18
CA ASP A 93 23.48 -30.01 -25.29
C ASP A 93 23.97 -28.58 -25.40
N MET A 94 25.28 -28.43 -25.54
CA MET A 94 25.93 -27.15 -25.60
C MET A 94 26.91 -27.05 -26.75
N ALA A 95 26.89 -25.97 -27.50
CA ALA A 95 27.89 -25.69 -28.49
C ALA A 95 28.61 -24.39 -28.19
N ILE A 96 29.94 -24.38 -28.38
CA ILE A 96 30.73 -23.15 -28.28
C ILE A 96 30.72 -22.46 -29.64
N GLN A 97 30.27 -21.22 -29.67
CA GLN A 97 30.39 -20.34 -30.81
C GLN A 97 31.55 -19.39 -30.63
N GLY A 98 32.63 -19.61 -31.34
CA GLY A 98 33.90 -18.90 -31.14
C GLY A 98 35.00 -19.80 -30.60
N GLU A 99 36.00 -19.19 -29.95
CA GLU A 99 37.14 -19.92 -29.40
C GLU A 99 36.89 -20.46 -28.01
N GLY A 100 37.54 -21.55 -27.64
CA GLY A 100 37.51 -22.19 -26.33
C GLY A 100 37.14 -23.64 -26.37
N PHE A 101 37.23 -24.31 -25.25
CA PHE A 101 36.91 -25.71 -25.01
C PHE A 101 36.12 -25.82 -23.71
N PHE A 102 35.25 -26.80 -23.60
CA PHE A 102 34.69 -27.22 -22.32
C PHE A 102 35.77 -27.93 -21.51
N VAL A 103 35.74 -27.73 -20.21
CA VAL A 103 36.65 -28.39 -19.28
C VAL A 103 35.95 -29.58 -18.64
N VAL A 104 36.52 -30.76 -18.73
CA VAL A 104 36.00 -32.00 -18.13
C VAL A 104 37.07 -32.67 -17.31
N SER A 105 36.68 -33.43 -16.29
CA SER A 105 37.62 -34.11 -15.40
C SER A 105 37.12 -35.52 -15.03
N PRO A 106 37.99 -36.52 -15.00
CA PRO A 106 37.68 -37.86 -14.51
C PRO A 106 37.80 -37.98 -12.98
N ASP A 107 38.50 -37.08 -12.31
CA ASP A 107 39.00 -37.23 -10.94
C ASP A 107 38.70 -35.99 -10.03
N GLY A 108 37.59 -35.29 -10.26
CA GLY A 108 37.21 -34.20 -9.42
C GLY A 108 37.97 -32.88 -9.62
N GLY A 109 38.59 -32.69 -10.81
CA GLY A 109 39.27 -31.44 -11.17
C GLY A 109 40.79 -31.50 -10.98
N LEU A 110 41.36 -32.64 -10.57
CA LEU A 110 42.81 -32.81 -10.47
C LEU A 110 43.42 -32.89 -11.86
N THR A 111 42.88 -33.76 -12.72
CA THR A 111 43.27 -33.86 -14.13
C THR A 111 42.18 -33.18 -14.98
N LYS A 112 42.57 -32.28 -15.85
CA LYS A 112 41.66 -31.56 -16.73
C LYS A 112 41.84 -31.97 -18.16
N TYR A 113 40.74 -32.30 -18.79
CA TYR A 113 40.66 -32.54 -20.21
C TYR A 113 39.77 -31.52 -20.88
N TYR A 114 39.94 -31.32 -22.16
CA TYR A 114 39.30 -30.26 -22.91
C TYR A 114 38.51 -30.88 -24.08
N THR A 115 37.30 -30.44 -24.28
CA THR A 115 36.45 -30.97 -25.36
C THR A 115 35.67 -29.91 -26.07
N ARG A 116 35.37 -30.09 -27.36
CA ARG A 116 34.40 -29.35 -28.13
C ARG A 116 33.08 -30.09 -28.28
N ASN A 117 33.06 -31.34 -27.86
CA ASN A 117 31.79 -32.09 -27.79
C ASN A 117 31.01 -31.63 -26.57
N GLY A 118 29.86 -31.01 -26.80
CA GLY A 118 28.96 -30.53 -25.75
C GLY A 118 27.74 -31.41 -25.55
N ALA A 119 27.75 -32.65 -26.02
CA ALA A 119 26.69 -33.62 -25.75
C ALA A 119 26.81 -34.13 -24.31
N PHE A 120 26.32 -33.32 -23.38
CA PHE A 120 26.37 -33.63 -21.95
C PHE A 120 25.07 -34.24 -21.47
N THR A 121 25.17 -35.14 -20.52
CA THR A 121 24.03 -35.77 -19.85
C THR A 121 24.17 -35.62 -18.33
N ARG A 122 23.06 -35.73 -17.63
CA ARG A 122 23.07 -35.72 -16.16
C ARG A 122 23.04 -37.16 -15.66
N ASP A 123 23.93 -37.52 -14.78
CA ASP A 123 23.97 -38.83 -14.12
C ASP A 123 22.94 -38.92 -12.97
N VAL A 124 22.86 -40.08 -12.31
CA VAL A 124 21.95 -40.33 -11.18
C VAL A 124 22.29 -39.48 -9.98
N LEU A 125 23.54 -39.07 -9.81
CA LEU A 125 24.00 -38.22 -8.70
C LEU A 125 23.86 -36.72 -8.98
N GLY A 126 23.43 -36.35 -10.20
CA GLY A 126 23.27 -34.95 -10.58
C GLY A 126 24.49 -34.35 -11.28
N ASN A 127 25.57 -35.09 -11.50
CA ASN A 127 26.73 -34.57 -12.20
C ASN A 127 26.44 -34.44 -13.70
N PHE A 128 26.98 -33.38 -14.30
CA PHE A 128 27.00 -33.21 -15.75
C PHE A 128 28.20 -33.98 -16.31
N VAL A 129 27.96 -34.98 -17.14
CA VAL A 129 28.97 -35.85 -17.67
C VAL A 129 28.96 -35.88 -19.20
N ASP A 130 30.15 -36.05 -19.79
CA ASP A 130 30.29 -36.33 -21.22
C ASP A 130 30.05 -37.81 -21.53
N SER A 131 30.12 -38.19 -22.78
CA SER A 131 29.96 -39.58 -23.22
C SER A 131 31.04 -40.56 -22.72
N ASN A 132 32.19 -40.05 -22.21
CA ASN A 132 33.26 -40.84 -21.61
C ASN A 132 33.09 -41.00 -20.10
N GLY A 133 32.07 -40.34 -19.49
CA GLY A 133 31.84 -40.33 -18.05
C GLY A 133 32.67 -39.28 -17.31
N TYR A 134 33.30 -38.33 -18.03
CA TYR A 134 34.05 -37.25 -17.39
C TYR A 134 33.09 -36.13 -16.98
N ILE A 135 33.27 -35.59 -15.74
CA ILE A 135 32.40 -34.57 -15.18
C ILE A 135 32.81 -33.19 -15.70
N VAL A 136 31.82 -32.42 -16.16
CA VAL A 136 32.00 -31.03 -16.60
C VAL A 136 32.40 -30.18 -15.42
N GLN A 137 33.44 -29.35 -15.63
CA GLN A 137 33.98 -28.45 -14.62
C GLN A 137 33.37 -27.06 -14.76
N GLY A 138 33.16 -26.40 -13.63
CA GLY A 138 32.63 -25.05 -13.58
C GLY A 138 32.58 -24.51 -12.19
N TRP A 139 31.69 -23.55 -11.97
CA TRP A 139 31.45 -22.92 -10.68
C TRP A 139 30.03 -23.21 -10.23
N MET A 140 29.88 -23.70 -9.03
CA MET A 140 28.60 -23.85 -8.37
C MET A 140 28.19 -22.52 -7.73
N ARG A 141 26.90 -22.33 -7.56
CA ARG A 141 26.37 -21.23 -6.74
C ARG A 141 26.82 -21.44 -5.29
N ASP A 142 27.38 -20.42 -4.70
CA ASP A 142 27.67 -20.37 -3.28
C ASP A 142 26.35 -20.22 -2.47
N GLU A 143 26.16 -21.06 -1.45
CA GLU A 143 24.93 -21.09 -0.66
C GLU A 143 24.82 -19.87 0.24
N ASP A 144 25.94 -19.35 0.75
CA ASP A 144 25.96 -18.23 1.69
C ASP A 144 25.74 -16.89 0.99
N THR A 145 26.46 -16.67 -0.12
CA THR A 145 26.39 -15.40 -0.87
C THR A 145 25.28 -15.39 -1.92
N GLY A 146 24.81 -16.58 -2.30
CA GLY A 146 23.77 -16.70 -3.33
C GLY A 146 24.26 -16.38 -4.75
N THR A 147 25.56 -16.19 -4.96
CA THR A 147 26.16 -15.79 -6.24
C THR A 147 27.09 -16.87 -6.80
N ILE A 148 27.38 -16.80 -8.10
CA ILE A 148 28.37 -17.64 -8.76
C ILE A 148 29.63 -16.79 -8.95
N ASP A 149 30.73 -17.19 -8.33
CA ASP A 149 32.02 -16.50 -8.44
C ASP A 149 32.96 -17.22 -9.41
N PRO A 150 33.21 -16.68 -10.61
CA PRO A 150 34.12 -17.28 -11.58
C PRO A 150 35.61 -17.04 -11.27
N THR A 151 35.96 -16.44 -10.14
CA THR A 151 37.38 -16.21 -9.74
C THR A 151 37.93 -17.35 -8.90
N VAL A 152 37.09 -18.20 -8.34
CA VAL A 152 37.50 -19.36 -7.55
C VAL A 152 37.93 -20.54 -8.46
N PRO A 153 38.68 -21.50 -7.97
CA PRO A 153 39.01 -22.73 -8.72
C PRO A 153 37.74 -23.47 -9.21
N VAL A 154 37.79 -23.99 -10.41
CA VAL A 154 36.69 -24.78 -10.97
C VAL A 154 36.48 -26.08 -10.21
N THR A 155 35.24 -26.47 -10.04
CA THR A 155 34.75 -27.67 -9.37
C THR A 155 33.82 -28.46 -10.28
N ASN A 156 33.48 -29.66 -9.88
CA ASN A 156 32.46 -30.47 -10.58
C ASN A 156 31.12 -29.74 -10.59
N ILE A 157 30.45 -29.72 -11.74
CA ILE A 157 29.08 -29.27 -11.81
C ILE A 157 28.17 -30.42 -11.37
N ASN A 158 27.50 -30.24 -10.22
CA ASN A 158 26.55 -31.17 -9.66
C ASN A 158 25.24 -30.47 -9.36
N ILE A 159 24.14 -30.95 -9.94
CA ILE A 159 22.80 -30.46 -9.67
C ILE A 159 21.95 -31.64 -9.25
N GLU A 160 21.74 -31.78 -7.97
CA GLU A 160 21.01 -32.91 -7.38
C GLU A 160 19.59 -33.03 -7.97
N PRO A 161 19.15 -34.28 -8.29
CA PRO A 161 17.76 -34.51 -8.65
C PRO A 161 16.83 -34.17 -7.46
N GLY A 162 15.75 -33.39 -7.71
CA GLY A 162 14.83 -33.02 -6.67
C GLY A 162 15.30 -31.83 -5.78
N LEU A 163 16.30 -31.07 -6.25
CA LEU A 163 16.72 -29.85 -5.58
C LEU A 163 15.49 -28.99 -5.23
N SER A 164 15.38 -28.60 -3.98
CA SER A 164 14.33 -27.71 -3.50
C SER A 164 14.87 -26.33 -3.18
N MET A 165 14.12 -25.33 -3.57
CA MET A 165 14.36 -23.95 -3.19
C MET A 165 13.58 -23.67 -1.90
N PRO A 166 14.20 -23.25 -0.81
CA PRO A 166 13.48 -22.91 0.40
C PRO A 166 12.55 -21.72 0.18
N ALA A 167 11.54 -21.58 1.02
CA ALA A 167 10.70 -20.40 1.04
C ALA A 167 11.51 -19.17 1.45
N ASN A 168 11.16 -18.03 0.90
CA ASN A 168 11.71 -16.76 1.30
C ASN A 168 10.62 -15.93 1.96
N PRO A 169 10.73 -15.60 3.27
CA PRO A 169 9.76 -14.75 3.93
C PRO A 169 9.78 -13.37 3.33
N THR A 170 8.60 -12.74 3.22
CA THR A 170 8.48 -11.35 2.76
C THR A 170 9.16 -10.41 3.73
N THR A 171 10.05 -9.57 3.24
CA THR A 171 10.74 -8.53 4.02
C THR A 171 10.30 -7.13 3.66
N GLU A 172 9.82 -6.91 2.45
CA GLU A 172 9.35 -5.62 1.95
C GLU A 172 8.10 -5.78 1.10
N ILE A 173 7.14 -4.88 1.29
CA ILE A 173 5.98 -4.72 0.40
C ILE A 173 5.98 -3.29 -0.11
N LYS A 174 6.02 -3.11 -1.42
CA LYS A 174 5.98 -1.81 -2.11
C LYS A 174 4.59 -1.57 -2.64
N TYR A 175 4.05 -0.41 -2.30
CA TYR A 175 2.73 0.03 -2.75
C TYR A 175 2.88 1.18 -3.74
N LYS A 176 2.14 1.14 -4.84
CA LYS A 176 2.06 2.22 -5.82
C LYS A 176 0.63 2.42 -6.28
N GLY A 177 0.19 3.66 -6.30
CA GLY A 177 -1.16 4.02 -6.69
C GLY A 177 -1.48 5.48 -6.43
N ASN A 178 -2.75 5.84 -6.63
CA ASN A 178 -3.25 7.18 -6.35
C ASN A 178 -4.40 7.14 -5.36
N LEU A 179 -4.43 8.09 -4.45
CA LEU A 179 -5.53 8.35 -3.51
C LEU A 179 -6.27 9.62 -3.92
N ASN A 180 -7.56 9.49 -4.23
CA ASN A 180 -8.38 10.59 -4.74
C ASN A 180 -8.61 11.69 -3.70
N THR A 181 -8.09 12.87 -3.95
CA THR A 181 -8.30 14.07 -3.13
C THR A 181 -9.25 15.09 -3.77
N GLY A 182 -9.83 14.77 -4.94
CA GLY A 182 -10.65 15.66 -5.74
C GLY A 182 -12.07 15.90 -5.23
N GLU A 183 -12.85 16.61 -6.06
CA GLU A 183 -14.22 17.01 -5.71
C GLU A 183 -15.25 15.87 -5.82
N HIS A 184 -14.93 14.79 -6.53
CA HIS A 184 -15.83 13.65 -6.73
C HIS A 184 -15.10 12.33 -6.50
N ILE A 185 -15.59 11.52 -5.53
CA ILE A 185 -14.97 10.24 -5.17
C ILE A 185 -15.71 9.02 -5.71
N GLY A 186 -16.91 9.17 -6.24
CA GLY A 186 -17.71 8.07 -6.78
C GLY A 186 -17.97 6.97 -5.75
N THR A 187 -17.70 5.72 -6.16
CA THR A 187 -17.93 4.53 -5.31
C THR A 187 -16.78 4.24 -4.34
N GLN A 188 -15.64 4.88 -4.49
CA GLN A 188 -14.48 4.68 -3.61
C GLN A 188 -14.59 5.57 -2.38
N SER A 189 -15.49 5.20 -1.52
CA SER A 189 -15.86 5.97 -0.35
C SER A 189 -16.12 5.06 0.85
N ALA A 190 -15.83 5.57 2.04
CA ALA A 190 -16.26 5.00 3.30
C ALA A 190 -17.23 5.94 3.99
N ALA A 191 -18.06 5.40 4.89
CA ALA A 191 -18.88 6.20 5.76
C ALA A 191 -17.99 7.04 6.69
N ILE A 192 -18.43 8.27 6.99
CA ILE A 192 -17.80 9.05 8.05
C ILE A 192 -18.04 8.39 9.40
N TYR A 193 -17.23 8.75 10.37
CA TYR A 193 -17.42 8.33 11.75
C TYR A 193 -17.31 9.53 12.69
N SER A 194 -17.88 9.37 13.86
CA SER A 194 -17.68 10.21 15.01
C SER A 194 -17.51 9.30 16.22
N LEU A 195 -16.56 9.59 17.06
CA LEU A 195 -16.33 8.80 18.25
C LEU A 195 -16.94 9.53 19.44
N ASP A 196 -17.76 8.81 20.15
CA ASP A 196 -18.28 9.30 21.41
C ASP A 196 -17.16 9.35 22.45
N SER A 197 -16.76 10.56 22.82
CA SER A 197 -15.70 10.80 23.80
C SER A 197 -16.03 10.22 25.19
N ASN A 198 -17.30 9.98 25.48
CA ASN A 198 -17.73 9.42 26.78
C ASN A 198 -17.65 7.89 26.81
N HIS A 199 -17.82 7.23 25.67
CA HIS A 199 -17.78 5.78 25.54
C HIS A 199 -16.47 5.25 24.95
N GLY A 200 -15.61 6.13 24.47
CA GLY A 200 -14.35 5.75 23.82
C GLY A 200 -14.62 4.86 22.62
N TRP A 201 -13.80 3.83 22.51
CA TRP A 201 -13.88 2.83 21.44
C TRP A 201 -14.85 1.69 21.73
N PHE A 202 -15.59 1.74 22.80
CA PHE A 202 -16.51 0.68 23.16
C PHE A 202 -17.84 0.89 22.47
N ASP A 203 -18.35 -0.18 21.88
CA ASP A 203 -19.71 -0.18 21.44
C ASP A 203 -20.66 0.07 22.62
N THR A 204 -21.84 0.56 22.34
CA THR A 204 -22.89 0.83 23.34
C THR A 204 -23.34 -0.40 24.10
N SER A 205 -22.95 -1.62 23.69
CA SER A 205 -23.24 -2.87 24.39
C SER A 205 -22.26 -3.19 25.51
N GLY A 206 -21.19 -2.41 25.67
CA GLY A 206 -20.18 -2.62 26.71
C GLY A 206 -19.21 -3.76 26.45
N ASN A 207 -19.24 -4.35 25.26
CA ASN A 207 -18.38 -5.48 24.89
C ASN A 207 -17.03 -5.09 24.33
N GLY A 208 -16.71 -3.82 24.27
CA GLY A 208 -15.38 -3.33 23.91
C GLY A 208 -14.97 -3.59 22.46
N ILE A 209 -15.90 -3.95 21.59
CA ILE A 209 -15.59 -4.27 20.19
C ILE A 209 -15.73 -3.04 19.34
N LEU A 210 -14.60 -2.54 18.87
CA LEU A 210 -14.54 -1.59 17.80
C LEU A 210 -14.76 -2.30 16.48
N THR A 211 -15.72 -1.83 15.72
CA THR A 211 -15.72 -2.20 14.30
C THR A 211 -14.50 -1.57 13.63
N ALA A 212 -13.90 -2.28 12.69
CA ALA A 212 -12.76 -1.80 11.91
C ALA A 212 -12.97 -0.37 11.39
N ASP A 213 -14.18 -0.01 11.06
CA ASP A 213 -14.58 1.31 10.57
C ASP A 213 -14.37 2.47 11.55
N LYS A 214 -14.21 2.19 12.83
CA LYS A 214 -13.99 3.21 13.87
C LYS A 214 -12.50 3.38 14.24
N LEU A 215 -11.62 2.56 13.69
CA LEU A 215 -10.18 2.55 13.99
C LEU A 215 -9.36 3.41 13.03
N PHE A 216 -10.02 4.17 12.18
CA PHE A 216 -9.35 4.99 11.19
C PHE A 216 -8.87 6.31 11.75
N ALA A 217 -7.88 6.25 12.56
CA ALA A 217 -7.17 7.46 12.91
C ALA A 217 -5.76 7.09 13.37
N PRO A 218 -4.77 7.93 13.12
CA PRO A 218 -3.42 7.63 13.54
C PRO A 218 -3.40 7.43 15.05
N THR A 219 -2.91 6.27 15.46
CA THR A 219 -2.63 6.01 16.88
C THR A 219 -1.31 6.66 17.22
N ARG A 220 -1.33 7.51 18.21
CA ARG A 220 -0.12 8.05 18.82
C ARG A 220 0.03 7.50 20.22
N PRO A 221 1.22 7.00 20.62
CA PRO A 221 1.44 6.63 22.01
C PRO A 221 1.19 7.86 22.90
N ALA A 222 0.42 7.66 23.95
CA ALA A 222 0.10 8.71 24.90
C ALA A 222 1.38 9.14 25.63
N SER A 223 2.04 10.16 25.13
CA SER A 223 3.18 10.72 25.83
C SER A 223 2.80 11.73 26.88
N THR A 224 1.66 12.39 26.76
CA THR A 224 1.14 13.33 27.80
C THR A 224 -0.30 13.73 27.49
N GLU A 225 -1.14 13.83 28.49
CA GLU A 225 -2.53 14.33 28.40
C GLU A 225 -2.67 15.78 27.84
N ASN A 226 -1.57 16.50 27.70
CA ASN A 226 -1.54 17.90 27.29
C ASN A 226 -0.89 18.14 25.93
N ASP A 227 -0.63 17.10 25.16
CA ASP A 227 -0.07 17.31 23.83
C ASP A 227 -1.17 17.74 22.86
N THR A 228 -1.17 19.00 22.50
CA THR A 228 -2.13 19.65 21.59
C THR A 228 -1.90 19.31 20.13
N THR A 229 -1.04 18.34 19.82
CA THR A 229 -0.85 17.88 18.46
C THR A 229 -1.99 16.99 18.01
N LYS A 230 -2.38 17.17 16.81
CA LYS A 230 -3.60 16.78 16.11
C LYS A 230 -3.73 15.30 15.77
N ASP A 231 -3.52 14.39 16.70
CA ASP A 231 -3.81 12.97 16.45
C ASP A 231 -5.23 12.65 16.90
N THR A 232 -5.99 12.08 16.00
CA THR A 232 -7.41 11.79 16.21
C THR A 232 -7.62 10.74 17.29
N LEU A 233 -6.64 9.86 17.47
CA LEU A 233 -6.66 8.82 18.49
C LEU A 233 -5.37 8.81 19.29
N TYR A 234 -5.49 8.50 20.58
CA TYR A 234 -4.36 8.28 21.44
C TYR A 234 -4.67 7.18 22.45
N MET A 235 -3.64 6.57 22.99
CA MET A 235 -3.76 5.65 24.10
C MET A 235 -3.65 6.43 25.41
N ASP A 236 -4.63 6.28 26.27
CA ASP A 236 -4.56 6.89 27.60
C ASP A 236 -3.70 6.07 28.57
N SER A 237 -3.50 6.61 29.77
CA SER A 237 -2.73 5.93 30.83
C SER A 237 -3.33 4.61 31.32
N LYS A 238 -4.55 4.27 30.89
CA LYS A 238 -5.23 3.01 31.17
C LYS A 238 -5.22 2.08 29.96
N ASN A 239 -4.39 2.37 28.96
CA ASN A 239 -4.27 1.62 27.72
C ASN A 239 -5.60 1.52 26.95
N GLN A 240 -6.43 2.54 27.05
CA GLN A 240 -7.63 2.66 26.25
C GLN A 240 -7.39 3.63 25.12
N VAL A 241 -7.76 3.23 23.93
CA VAL A 241 -7.71 4.11 22.78
C VAL A 241 -8.78 5.19 22.93
N ARG A 242 -8.37 6.44 22.94
CA ARG A 242 -9.26 7.57 23.07
C ARG A 242 -9.13 8.52 21.90
N LEU A 243 -10.22 9.23 21.64
CA LEU A 243 -10.25 10.27 20.65
C LEU A 243 -9.55 11.52 21.19
N ARG A 244 -8.55 11.99 20.47
CA ARG A 244 -7.91 13.28 20.77
C ARG A 244 -8.45 14.38 19.85
N GLU A 245 -8.58 14.05 18.57
CA GLU A 245 -9.33 14.88 17.65
C GLU A 245 -10.63 14.16 17.27
N ARG A 246 -11.66 14.91 17.18
CA ARG A 246 -13.05 14.49 17.27
C ARG A 246 -13.64 14.07 15.94
N GLY A 247 -13.13 12.97 15.38
CA GLY A 247 -13.66 12.41 14.15
C GLY A 247 -12.97 12.98 12.90
N VAL A 248 -13.72 13.09 11.81
CA VAL A 248 -13.24 13.51 10.51
C VAL A 248 -13.46 15.01 10.33
N ASP A 249 -12.49 15.70 9.73
CA ASP A 249 -12.66 17.12 9.37
C ASP A 249 -13.83 17.27 8.37
N MET A 250 -14.79 18.08 8.74
CA MET A 250 -15.98 18.31 7.91
C MET A 250 -15.67 19.03 6.59
N GLY A 251 -14.51 19.65 6.46
CA GLY A 251 -14.04 20.29 5.22
C GLY A 251 -13.66 19.27 4.12
N VAL A 252 -13.38 18.01 4.47
CA VAL A 252 -12.97 16.95 3.52
C VAL A 252 -14.05 15.92 3.25
N ILE A 253 -15.29 16.17 3.67
CA ILE A 253 -16.40 15.24 3.57
C ILE A 253 -17.15 15.40 2.25
N TYR A 254 -17.78 14.33 1.84
CA TYR A 254 -18.58 14.18 0.61
C TYR A 254 -20.03 13.85 0.97
N ASP A 255 -20.95 14.20 0.09
CA ASP A 255 -22.35 13.83 0.21
C ASP A 255 -22.59 12.35 -0.19
N GLU A 256 -23.85 11.91 -0.14
CA GLU A 256 -24.24 10.55 -0.49
C GLU A 256 -23.91 10.14 -1.93
N ASN A 257 -23.73 11.10 -2.84
CA ASN A 257 -23.37 10.88 -4.23
C ASN A 257 -21.85 10.86 -4.44
N GLY A 258 -21.08 11.19 -3.43
CA GLY A 258 -19.62 11.31 -3.50
C GLY A 258 -19.14 12.66 -4.02
N ASP A 259 -19.96 13.69 -3.94
CA ASP A 259 -19.60 15.06 -4.27
C ASP A 259 -19.15 15.80 -3.00
N ALA A 260 -18.00 16.48 -3.06
CA ALA A 260 -17.44 17.18 -1.91
C ALA A 260 -18.40 18.25 -1.40
N LEU A 261 -18.58 18.35 -0.09
CA LEU A 261 -19.37 19.41 0.55
C LEU A 261 -18.73 20.78 0.37
N ASN A 262 -17.41 20.83 0.20
CA ASN A 262 -16.63 22.07 -0.01
C ASN A 262 -16.94 23.14 1.03
N LEU A 263 -16.97 22.72 2.29
CA LEU A 263 -17.21 23.64 3.40
C LEU A 263 -16.06 24.64 3.53
N ARG A 264 -16.42 25.91 3.71
CA ARG A 264 -15.49 27.01 3.97
C ARG A 264 -15.78 27.61 5.33
N ASP A 265 -14.80 28.29 5.90
CA ASP A 265 -14.96 29.00 7.14
C ASP A 265 -16.18 29.92 7.13
N GLY A 266 -16.98 29.86 8.17
CA GLY A 266 -18.22 30.63 8.31
C GLY A 266 -19.44 30.00 7.62
N GLN A 267 -19.31 28.92 6.88
CA GLN A 267 -20.46 28.18 6.31
C GLN A 267 -21.01 27.17 7.30
N GLY A 268 -22.27 26.79 7.14
CA GLY A 268 -22.90 25.81 8.02
C GLY A 268 -24.42 25.80 7.89
N ILE A 269 -25.07 25.40 8.96
CA ILE A 269 -26.54 25.23 9.02
C ILE A 269 -27.12 25.85 10.30
N TRP A 270 -28.39 26.21 10.24
CA TRP A 270 -29.20 26.43 11.40
C TRP A 270 -30.01 25.16 11.72
N VAL A 271 -30.01 24.77 12.98
CA VAL A 271 -30.84 23.64 13.45
C VAL A 271 -31.66 24.11 14.64
N SER A 272 -32.95 23.88 14.59
CA SER A 272 -33.87 24.03 15.70
C SER A 272 -34.30 22.65 16.20
N TYR A 273 -34.32 22.45 17.50
CA TYR A 273 -34.73 21.19 18.13
C TYR A 273 -36.06 21.24 18.82
N ALA A 274 -36.65 22.41 18.92
CA ALA A 274 -38.02 22.57 19.41
C ALA A 274 -38.96 22.88 18.24
N ASP A 275 -40.26 22.75 18.49
CA ASP A 275 -41.19 23.40 17.58
C ASP A 275 -40.71 24.84 17.43
N ALA A 276 -40.56 25.31 16.20
CA ALA A 276 -39.92 26.59 15.89
C ALA A 276 -40.71 27.80 16.46
N LYS A 277 -41.38 27.59 17.52
CA LYS A 277 -42.20 28.54 18.21
C LYS A 277 -41.49 28.99 19.46
N ALA A 278 -40.85 30.15 19.41
CA ALA A 278 -40.47 30.80 20.63
C ALA A 278 -41.78 31.15 21.39
N THR A 279 -41.85 30.81 22.64
CA THR A 279 -43.01 31.05 23.48
C THR A 279 -42.60 32.01 24.59
N PHE A 280 -43.35 33.08 24.73
CA PHE A 280 -43.22 34.00 25.84
C PHE A 280 -44.53 34.00 26.61
N THR A 281 -44.45 33.67 27.88
CA THR A 281 -45.63 33.78 28.76
C THR A 281 -45.45 34.98 29.68
N GLY A 282 -46.35 35.88 29.61
CA GLY A 282 -46.37 37.08 30.50
C GLY A 282 -46.48 36.63 31.97
N GLY A 283 -45.43 36.75 32.67
CA GLY A 283 -44.97 36.38 33.99
C GLY A 283 -45.92 36.00 35.11
N GLN A 284 -45.34 35.78 36.27
CA GLN A 284 -46.05 35.23 37.45
C GLN A 284 -47.24 36.11 37.93
N ASN A 285 -47.19 37.39 37.64
CA ASN A 285 -48.25 38.33 38.07
C ASN A 285 -49.30 38.62 36.98
N GLY A 286 -49.18 37.99 35.84
CA GLY A 286 -50.12 38.16 34.72
C GLY A 286 -49.98 39.51 34.03
N ILE A 287 -50.90 39.74 33.10
CA ILE A 287 -51.01 40.99 32.37
C ILE A 287 -51.92 41.97 33.13
N THR A 288 -51.64 43.26 33.03
CA THR A 288 -52.57 44.25 33.50
C THR A 288 -53.88 44.11 32.80
N VAL A 289 -55.00 43.82 33.58
CA VAL A 289 -56.34 43.68 33.01
C VAL A 289 -56.73 45.05 32.45
N PRO A 290 -57.00 45.16 31.14
CA PRO A 290 -57.37 46.42 30.52
C PRO A 290 -58.63 47.03 31.12
N GLN A 291 -58.55 48.31 31.37
CA GLN A 291 -59.77 49.14 31.71
C GLN A 291 -60.28 49.75 30.40
N ASN A 292 -61.56 50.13 30.42
CA ASN A 292 -62.16 50.74 29.23
C ASN A 292 -61.39 52.03 28.83
N GLY A 293 -60.78 51.99 27.65
CA GLY A 293 -60.00 53.08 27.09
C GLY A 293 -58.49 53.06 27.37
N ASP A 294 -57.95 51.96 27.93
CA ASP A 294 -56.54 51.81 28.10
C ASP A 294 -55.82 51.60 26.75
N LEU A 295 -54.66 52.30 26.65
CA LEU A 295 -53.85 52.21 25.42
C LEU A 295 -52.91 51.02 25.49
N LEU A 296 -53.01 50.09 24.53
CA LEU A 296 -51.98 49.13 24.18
C LEU A 296 -51.07 49.84 23.16
N ASP A 297 -49.80 49.99 23.50
CA ASP A 297 -48.76 50.54 22.61
C ASP A 297 -47.48 49.76 22.81
N ILE A 298 -47.30 48.67 22.05
CA ILE A 298 -46.20 47.76 22.18
C ILE A 298 -45.54 47.56 20.84
N ASN A 299 -44.24 47.22 20.88
CA ASN A 299 -43.48 46.76 19.71
C ASN A 299 -43.20 45.27 19.86
N ILE A 300 -43.58 44.49 18.84
CA ILE A 300 -43.25 43.07 18.78
C ILE A 300 -42.41 42.83 17.52
N ASN A 301 -41.22 42.35 17.70
CA ASN A 301 -40.28 42.04 16.62
C ASN A 301 -40.09 43.20 15.61
N GLY A 302 -40.05 44.41 16.11
CA GLY A 302 -39.87 45.62 15.30
C GLY A 302 -41.16 46.25 14.74
N ILE A 303 -42.32 45.62 14.98
CA ILE A 303 -43.63 46.12 14.51
C ILE A 303 -44.37 46.77 15.67
N ASP A 304 -44.79 48.01 15.52
CA ASP A 304 -45.56 48.75 16.49
C ASP A 304 -47.05 48.40 16.40
N ILE A 305 -47.63 48.00 17.53
CA ILE A 305 -49.00 47.64 17.69
C ILE A 305 -49.65 48.64 18.63
N ARG A 306 -50.57 49.45 18.13
CA ARG A 306 -51.25 50.47 18.89
C ARG A 306 -52.75 50.36 18.74
N LYS A 307 -53.45 50.17 19.87
CA LYS A 307 -54.93 50.04 19.93
C LYS A 307 -55.41 50.44 21.32
N THR A 308 -56.51 51.15 21.39
CA THR A 308 -57.23 51.34 22.65
C THR A 308 -58.05 50.09 22.90
N VAL A 309 -57.92 49.49 24.07
CA VAL A 309 -58.49 48.20 24.43
C VAL A 309 -59.34 48.28 25.67
N GLN A 310 -60.37 47.42 25.75
CA GLN A 310 -61.30 47.33 26.83
C GLN A 310 -61.17 46.09 27.69
N ASN A 311 -60.67 45.02 27.10
CA ASN A 311 -60.54 43.74 27.76
C ASN A 311 -59.36 43.00 27.21
N LEU A 312 -59.03 41.83 27.82
CA LEU A 312 -57.89 41.03 27.47
C LEU A 312 -57.98 40.38 26.05
N SER A 313 -59.24 40.05 25.65
CA SER A 313 -59.45 39.50 24.31
C SER A 313 -59.17 40.51 23.22
N GLU A 314 -59.39 41.80 23.45
CA GLU A 314 -59.04 42.87 22.51
C GLU A 314 -57.53 43.07 22.41
N VAL A 315 -56.75 42.80 23.48
CA VAL A 315 -55.27 42.80 23.45
C VAL A 315 -54.80 41.65 22.56
N VAL A 316 -55.33 40.45 22.75
CA VAL A 316 -54.98 39.27 21.91
C VAL A 316 -55.38 39.53 20.45
N GLU A 317 -56.54 40.08 20.20
CA GLU A 317 -57.00 40.44 18.85
C GLU A 317 -56.03 41.49 18.21
N ALA A 318 -55.63 42.48 18.94
CA ALA A 318 -54.72 43.53 18.47
C ALA A 318 -53.39 42.92 18.06
N ILE A 319 -52.81 42.03 18.86
CA ILE A 319 -51.55 41.38 18.56
C ILE A 319 -51.75 40.43 17.34
N ASN A 320 -52.82 39.65 17.31
CA ASN A 320 -53.03 38.68 16.27
C ASN A 320 -53.31 39.29 14.89
N ASN A 321 -53.86 40.51 14.85
CA ASN A 321 -54.05 41.26 13.60
C ASN A 321 -52.72 41.61 12.92
N PHE A 322 -51.63 41.62 13.67
CA PHE A 322 -50.26 41.80 13.13
C PHE A 322 -49.44 40.52 13.12
N SER A 323 -50.06 39.35 13.34
CA SER A 323 -49.33 38.09 13.43
C SER A 323 -48.55 37.74 12.20
N VAL A 324 -48.97 38.12 11.00
CA VAL A 324 -48.27 37.89 9.75
C VAL A 324 -46.98 38.71 9.69
N GLN A 325 -47.01 39.98 10.18
CA GLN A 325 -45.87 40.89 10.15
C GLN A 325 -44.88 40.62 11.29
N THR A 326 -45.42 40.34 12.50
CA THR A 326 -44.58 40.07 13.68
C THR A 326 -44.06 38.66 13.73
N GLY A 327 -44.71 37.71 13.02
CA GLY A 327 -44.50 36.27 13.16
C GLY A 327 -45.04 35.69 14.47
N VAL A 328 -45.72 36.52 15.31
CA VAL A 328 -46.11 36.14 16.66
C VAL A 328 -47.64 36.08 16.78
N LYS A 329 -48.15 35.02 17.37
CA LYS A 329 -49.55 34.84 17.72
C LYS A 329 -49.75 34.89 19.23
N ALA A 330 -50.78 35.54 19.67
CA ALA A 330 -51.13 35.66 21.06
C ALA A 330 -52.33 34.76 21.41
N SER A 331 -52.38 34.23 22.63
CA SER A 331 -53.49 33.50 23.22
C SER A 331 -53.61 33.78 24.70
N VAL A 332 -54.76 33.68 25.29
CA VAL A 332 -54.96 33.82 26.74
C VAL A 332 -54.78 32.49 27.40
N ILE A 333 -53.97 32.45 28.45
CA ILE A 333 -53.83 31.29 29.31
C ILE A 333 -54.08 31.67 30.76
N ASN A 334 -54.51 30.71 31.57
CA ASN A 334 -54.74 30.92 33.01
C ASN A 334 -55.63 32.15 33.37
N GLY A 335 -56.41 32.65 32.44
CA GLY A 335 -57.39 33.72 32.67
C GLY A 335 -56.82 35.16 32.72
N ASN A 336 -55.57 35.35 33.07
CA ASN A 336 -54.95 36.66 33.22
C ASN A 336 -53.51 36.72 32.62
N GLN A 337 -53.08 35.73 31.86
CA GLN A 337 -51.82 35.68 31.21
C GLN A 337 -51.97 35.61 29.69
N ILE A 338 -51.07 36.24 28.96
CA ILE A 338 -51.00 36.10 27.50
C ILE A 338 -49.80 35.31 27.17
N GLN A 339 -49.93 34.22 26.42
CA GLN A 339 -48.86 33.49 25.77
C GLN A 339 -48.69 34.05 24.35
N LEU A 340 -47.48 34.43 24.04
CA LEU A 340 -47.06 34.81 22.71
C LEU A 340 -46.26 33.64 22.14
N THR A 341 -46.64 33.19 20.93
CA THR A 341 -45.95 32.09 20.25
C THR A 341 -45.47 32.57 18.88
N ASN A 342 -44.19 32.41 18.61
CA ASN A 342 -43.64 32.72 17.30
C ASN A 342 -44.09 31.61 16.29
N GLN A 343 -44.83 32.06 15.27
CA GLN A 343 -45.39 31.16 14.23
C GLN A 343 -44.45 30.97 13.05
N ASN A 344 -43.26 31.60 13.04
CA ASN A 344 -42.36 31.59 11.91
C ASN A 344 -41.53 30.31 11.90
N ASN A 345 -42.07 29.27 11.33
CA ASN A 345 -41.42 27.96 11.24
C ASN A 345 -40.29 27.88 10.20
N LYS A 346 -40.11 28.93 9.39
CA LYS A 346 -39.15 28.94 8.27
C LYS A 346 -38.15 30.11 8.39
N GLY A 347 -37.99 30.66 9.56
CA GLY A 347 -37.00 31.74 9.77
C GLY A 347 -35.60 31.21 9.55
N THR A 348 -34.83 31.86 8.69
CA THR A 348 -33.44 31.48 8.34
C THR A 348 -32.40 31.92 9.37
N THR A 349 -32.83 32.71 10.37
CA THR A 349 -31.94 33.20 11.44
C THR A 349 -32.59 32.98 12.82
N ALA A 350 -31.76 32.78 13.85
CA ALA A 350 -32.25 32.69 15.23
C ALA A 350 -33.08 33.90 15.60
N THR A 351 -32.71 35.10 15.14
CA THR A 351 -33.44 36.33 15.34
C THR A 351 -34.84 36.31 14.76
N ALA A 352 -35.07 35.62 13.65
CA ALA A 352 -36.39 35.49 13.07
C ALA A 352 -37.33 34.59 13.89
N LYS A 353 -36.79 33.73 14.75
CA LYS A 353 -37.50 32.82 15.64
C LYS A 353 -37.69 33.39 17.04
N ASN A 354 -37.02 34.48 17.39
CA ASN A 354 -37.12 35.09 18.69
C ASN A 354 -38.37 35.94 18.80
N ILE A 355 -38.86 36.07 19.99
CA ILE A 355 -39.88 37.07 20.35
C ILE A 355 -39.21 38.20 21.11
N LYS A 356 -39.23 39.38 20.53
CA LYS A 356 -38.82 40.62 21.21
C LYS A 356 -40.02 41.49 21.40
N ILE A 357 -40.24 41.92 22.61
CA ILE A 357 -41.38 42.73 22.94
C ILE A 357 -40.95 43.91 23.83
N TYR A 358 -41.41 45.10 23.53
CA TYR A 358 -41.22 46.29 24.35
C TYR A 358 -42.54 47.08 24.47
N GLY A 359 -42.69 47.72 25.58
CA GLY A 359 -43.70 48.74 25.71
C GLY A 359 -43.20 50.09 25.18
N ASN A 360 -43.95 50.76 24.35
CA ASN A 360 -43.71 52.13 23.91
C ASN A 360 -44.17 53.15 24.95
N ALA A 361 -43.71 54.37 24.79
CA ALA A 361 -44.12 55.47 25.70
C ALA A 361 -45.63 55.67 25.64
N GLY A 362 -46.27 55.58 26.77
CA GLY A 362 -47.73 55.72 26.88
C GLY A 362 -48.48 54.38 26.93
N ASN A 363 -47.84 53.26 26.81
CA ASN A 363 -48.46 51.98 26.99
C ASN A 363 -49.00 51.78 28.40
N LYS A 364 -50.29 51.40 28.49
CA LYS A 364 -50.94 51.10 29.76
C LYS A 364 -51.05 49.67 30.12
N ILE A 365 -50.86 48.83 29.13
CA ILE A 365 -50.94 47.36 29.29
C ILE A 365 -49.57 46.84 29.63
N LYS A 366 -49.33 46.46 30.86
CA LYS A 366 -48.10 45.96 31.36
C LYS A 366 -48.16 44.41 31.37
N PHE A 367 -47.10 43.79 30.80
CA PHE A 367 -46.88 42.38 30.89
C PHE A 367 -46.02 42.10 32.10
N ASP A 368 -46.47 41.31 33.03
CA ASP A 368 -45.71 40.90 34.20
C ASP A 368 -45.56 41.92 35.33
N GLY A 369 -46.47 42.86 35.41
CA GLY A 369 -46.47 43.92 36.51
C GLY A 369 -45.28 44.87 36.50
N GLN A 370 -44.46 44.84 35.45
CA GLN A 370 -43.30 45.69 35.31
C GLN A 370 -43.72 47.13 34.90
N ASP A 371 -43.13 48.07 35.59
CA ASP A 371 -43.22 49.50 35.23
C ASP A 371 -42.31 49.86 34.04
N ALA A 372 -41.82 48.91 33.33
CA ALA A 372 -40.89 49.20 32.28
C ALA A 372 -41.61 49.65 31.03
N ASP A 373 -41.34 50.82 30.57
CA ASP A 373 -41.66 51.23 29.21
C ASP A 373 -40.97 50.36 28.16
N LYS A 374 -40.10 49.48 28.62
CA LYS A 374 -39.33 48.53 27.78
C LYS A 374 -39.09 47.24 28.53
N PHE A 375 -39.61 46.19 28.06
CA PHE A 375 -39.19 44.85 28.41
C PHE A 375 -39.02 44.04 27.13
N SER A 376 -38.16 43.07 27.16
CA SER A 376 -37.99 42.19 26.05
C SER A 376 -37.90 40.76 26.54
N ALA A 377 -38.55 39.89 25.82
CA ALA A 377 -38.34 38.45 25.95
C ALA A 377 -37.84 37.93 24.60
N ALA A 378 -36.82 37.15 24.63
CA ALA A 378 -36.31 36.50 23.46
C ALA A 378 -36.02 35.05 23.82
N VAL A 379 -36.57 34.16 23.06
CA VAL A 379 -36.31 32.74 23.21
C VAL A 379 -35.58 32.27 21.95
N ILE A 380 -34.41 31.74 22.15
CA ILE A 380 -33.62 31.18 21.06
C ILE A 380 -34.03 29.73 20.90
N THR A 381 -34.60 29.37 19.76
CA THR A 381 -35.04 28.02 19.45
C THR A 381 -34.18 27.36 18.37
N ALA A 382 -33.23 28.10 17.84
CA ALA A 382 -32.35 27.58 16.79
C ALA A 382 -30.89 27.94 17.06
N TYR A 383 -30.01 27.08 16.72
CA TYR A 383 -28.57 27.22 16.83
C TYR A 383 -27.92 27.21 15.47
N GLN A 384 -26.91 28.03 15.34
CA GLN A 384 -26.07 28.13 14.17
C GLN A 384 -24.84 27.23 14.36
N TYR A 385 -24.64 26.26 13.51
CA TYR A 385 -23.45 25.47 13.47
C TYR A 385 -22.60 25.94 12.30
N THR A 386 -21.41 26.45 12.61
CA THR A 386 -20.53 27.11 11.66
C THR A 386 -19.21 26.40 11.60
N TYR A 387 -18.78 26.03 10.39
CA TYR A 387 -17.49 25.40 10.16
C TYR A 387 -16.35 26.39 10.35
N SER A 388 -15.26 25.92 10.95
CA SER A 388 -13.99 26.64 11.11
C SER A 388 -12.83 25.68 10.90
N SER A 389 -12.00 25.95 9.89
CA SER A 389 -10.82 25.16 9.58
C SER A 389 -9.65 25.34 10.56
N VAL A 390 -9.65 26.42 11.32
CA VAL A 390 -8.55 26.79 12.26
C VAL A 390 -8.68 26.11 13.62
N GLY A 391 -9.66 25.22 13.80
CA GLY A 391 -9.87 24.54 15.06
C GLY A 391 -10.19 25.58 16.15
N GLY A 392 -11.33 26.23 16.00
CA GLY A 392 -11.97 26.84 17.17
C GLY A 392 -12.20 25.69 18.12
N ALA A 393 -11.65 25.76 19.32
CA ALA A 393 -12.10 24.89 20.37
C ALA A 393 -13.62 24.88 20.25
N ALA A 394 -14.22 23.70 19.99
CA ALA A 394 -15.61 23.57 20.24
C ALA A 394 -15.74 24.17 21.62
N THR A 395 -16.19 25.41 21.68
CA THR A 395 -16.43 26.05 22.95
C THR A 395 -17.62 25.28 23.48
N HIS A 396 -17.31 24.20 24.20
CA HIS A 396 -18.22 23.52 25.10
C HIS A 396 -18.55 24.50 26.23
N SER A 397 -18.49 25.78 25.92
CA SER A 397 -19.02 26.73 26.82
C SER A 397 -20.53 26.59 26.67
N TYR A 398 -21.13 26.19 27.71
CA TYR A 398 -22.54 26.33 27.99
C TYR A 398 -22.93 27.81 27.88
N ASP A 399 -22.36 28.46 26.90
CA ASP A 399 -22.59 29.84 26.57
C ASP A 399 -23.92 29.87 25.79
N ASP A 400 -24.78 30.81 26.14
CA ASP A 400 -26.07 31.08 25.48
C ASP A 400 -25.89 31.62 24.04
N SER A 401 -24.67 31.53 23.51
CA SER A 401 -24.40 31.88 22.14
C SER A 401 -25.19 30.96 21.21
N ALA A 402 -25.99 31.57 20.35
CA ALA A 402 -26.70 30.84 19.29
C ALA A 402 -25.75 30.29 18.21
N VAL A 403 -24.49 30.60 18.29
CA VAL A 403 -23.47 30.21 17.31
C VAL A 403 -22.53 29.16 17.91
N ARG A 404 -22.44 28.03 17.26
CA ARG A 404 -21.50 26.94 17.58
C ARG A 404 -20.50 26.82 16.48
N GLN A 405 -19.23 26.73 16.80
CA GLN A 405 -18.18 26.44 15.83
C GLN A 405 -17.83 24.96 15.91
N PHE A 406 -17.58 24.33 14.76
CA PHE A 406 -17.15 22.97 14.66
C PHE A 406 -16.08 22.84 13.57
N THR A 407 -15.20 21.90 13.73
CA THR A 407 -14.21 21.50 12.71
C THR A 407 -14.49 20.07 12.26
N THR A 408 -14.73 19.18 13.21
CA THR A 408 -14.87 17.75 12.96
C THR A 408 -16.31 17.27 13.10
N THR A 409 -16.55 16.04 12.64
CA THR A 409 -17.83 15.35 12.80
C THR A 409 -18.23 15.22 14.27
N GLU A 410 -17.27 14.99 15.18
CA GLU A 410 -17.55 14.87 16.60
C GLU A 410 -17.90 16.21 17.22
N ASP A 411 -17.19 17.28 16.85
CA ASP A 411 -17.52 18.61 17.33
C ASP A 411 -18.98 18.98 16.98
N LEU A 412 -19.37 18.69 15.72
CA LEU A 412 -20.73 18.93 15.27
C LEU A 412 -21.73 18.04 16.02
N ARG A 413 -21.43 16.74 16.14
CA ARG A 413 -22.29 15.78 16.84
C ARG A 413 -22.53 16.20 18.29
N GLU A 414 -21.47 16.54 19.01
CA GLU A 414 -21.53 16.90 20.42
C GLU A 414 -22.31 18.22 20.61
N ALA A 415 -21.99 19.21 19.79
CA ALA A 415 -22.72 20.48 19.83
C ALA A 415 -24.22 20.28 19.56
N MET A 416 -24.56 19.50 18.54
CA MET A 416 -25.95 19.16 18.24
C MET A 416 -26.62 18.40 19.39
N GLN A 417 -25.93 17.47 20.04
CA GLN A 417 -26.45 16.72 21.17
C GLN A 417 -26.72 17.60 22.38
N GLN A 418 -25.80 18.49 22.71
CA GLN A 418 -25.97 19.41 23.83
C GLN A 418 -27.15 20.34 23.60
N ASP A 419 -27.26 20.91 22.41
CA ASP A 419 -28.36 21.82 22.07
C ASP A 419 -29.69 21.08 21.99
N ALA A 420 -29.72 19.87 21.41
CA ALA A 420 -30.95 19.05 21.34
C ALA A 420 -31.49 18.72 22.75
N ARG A 421 -30.61 18.39 23.68
CA ARG A 421 -30.99 18.05 25.06
C ARG A 421 -31.69 19.16 25.82
N LYS A 422 -31.41 20.44 25.51
CA LYS A 422 -32.06 21.59 26.13
C LYS A 422 -33.58 21.59 25.96
N TYR A 423 -34.06 20.93 24.94
CA TYR A 423 -35.47 20.93 24.55
C TYR A 423 -36.19 19.65 24.89
N ILE A 424 -35.56 18.79 25.71
CA ILE A 424 -36.15 17.51 26.06
C ILE A 424 -36.57 17.51 27.51
N ASN A 425 -37.82 17.46 27.70
CA ASN A 425 -38.51 17.01 28.95
C ASN A 425 -38.06 17.59 30.27
N TYR A 426 -37.41 18.73 30.27
CA TYR A 426 -37.00 19.34 31.52
C TYR A 426 -37.71 20.63 31.80
N ASP A 427 -37.92 20.78 33.07
CA ASP A 427 -38.33 22.04 33.58
C ASP A 427 -37.28 23.12 33.36
N GLY A 428 -37.70 24.35 33.51
CA GLY A 428 -36.80 25.49 33.32
C GLY A 428 -35.57 25.49 34.26
N SER A 429 -35.53 24.65 35.29
CA SER A 429 -34.38 24.60 36.21
C SER A 429 -33.17 23.90 35.59
N LEU A 430 -33.40 22.94 34.75
CA LEU A 430 -32.33 22.27 34.05
C LEU A 430 -31.87 22.99 32.79
N LEU A 431 -32.78 23.64 32.11
CA LEU A 431 -32.41 24.59 31.05
C LEU A 431 -31.63 25.78 31.56
N ALA A 432 -31.84 26.18 32.83
CA ALA A 432 -31.06 27.23 33.48
C ALA A 432 -29.58 26.86 33.70
N TYR A 433 -29.24 25.59 33.57
CA TYR A 433 -27.85 25.12 33.57
C TYR A 433 -27.04 25.75 32.43
N ASP A 434 -27.63 25.93 31.30
CA ASP A 434 -27.00 26.57 30.14
C ASP A 434 -27.07 28.11 30.19
N ALA A 435 -27.71 28.67 31.16
CA ALA A 435 -27.73 30.14 31.32
C ALA A 435 -26.32 30.64 31.65
N PRO A 436 -25.86 31.75 31.06
CA PRO A 436 -24.56 32.29 31.36
C PRO A 436 -24.41 32.57 32.84
N GLN A 437 -23.47 31.94 33.48
CA GLN A 437 -23.17 32.16 34.87
C GLN A 437 -22.59 33.56 35.02
N GLN A 438 -23.19 34.35 35.83
CA GLN A 438 -22.64 35.64 36.19
C GLN A 438 -21.35 35.42 36.99
N ALA A 439 -20.24 35.99 36.52
CA ALA A 439 -18.95 35.80 37.15
C ALA A 439 -19.02 36.12 38.67
N GLY A 440 -18.74 35.13 39.50
CA GLY A 440 -18.75 35.25 40.97
C GLY A 440 -20.06 34.86 41.67
N ALA A 441 -21.11 34.46 40.94
CA ALA A 441 -22.29 33.92 41.59
C ALA A 441 -22.06 32.45 42.01
N PRO A 442 -22.43 32.05 43.22
CA PRO A 442 -22.37 30.65 43.60
C PRO A 442 -23.39 29.86 42.73
N ARG A 443 -22.92 28.83 42.10
CA ARG A 443 -23.79 27.91 41.35
C ARG A 443 -24.62 27.11 42.33
N SER A 444 -25.85 26.77 41.94
CA SER A 444 -26.61 25.77 42.70
C SER A 444 -25.82 24.46 42.71
N ALA A 445 -25.96 23.64 43.74
CA ALA A 445 -25.25 22.37 43.84
C ALA A 445 -25.60 21.44 42.68
N ALA A 446 -26.81 21.50 42.15
CA ALA A 446 -27.25 20.79 40.95
C ALA A 446 -26.47 21.23 39.71
N ILE A 447 -26.37 22.55 39.53
CA ILE A 447 -25.63 23.13 38.41
C ILE A 447 -24.13 22.88 38.56
N GLN A 448 -23.59 23.01 39.77
CA GLN A 448 -22.18 22.67 40.02
C GLN A 448 -21.87 21.22 39.75
N TRP A 449 -22.77 20.31 40.13
CA TRP A 449 -22.59 18.90 39.89
C TRP A 449 -22.61 18.54 38.39
N ILE A 450 -23.49 19.17 37.64
CA ILE A 450 -23.54 18.98 36.20
C ILE A 450 -22.30 19.55 35.50
N ASP A 451 -21.84 20.73 35.98
CA ASP A 451 -20.77 21.48 35.33
C ASP A 451 -19.37 20.92 35.68
N ALA A 452 -19.14 20.47 36.91
CA ALA A 452 -17.80 20.17 37.38
C ALA A 452 -17.10 19.05 36.64
N ASP A 453 -17.84 18.09 36.03
CA ASP A 453 -17.25 16.96 35.32
C ASP A 453 -18.08 16.45 34.15
N ASN A 454 -19.09 17.14 33.67
CA ASN A 454 -20.09 16.50 32.80
C ASN A 454 -20.63 15.19 33.38
N ARG A 455 -20.52 15.00 34.73
CA ARG A 455 -20.87 13.75 35.37
C ARG A 455 -22.32 13.41 35.22
N PHE A 456 -23.14 14.45 35.17
CA PHE A 456 -24.56 14.25 34.87
C PHE A 456 -24.71 13.69 33.47
N THR A 457 -24.04 14.27 32.49
CA THR A 457 -23.98 13.77 31.12
C THR A 457 -23.39 12.36 31.03
N GLN A 458 -22.34 12.07 31.78
CA GLN A 458 -21.72 10.75 31.86
C GLN A 458 -22.62 9.72 32.52
N ASN A 459 -23.24 10.07 33.64
CA ASN A 459 -24.13 9.16 34.33
C ASN A 459 -25.46 9.00 33.60
N ALA A 460 -25.94 10.06 32.98
CA ALA A 460 -27.03 10.00 32.06
C ALA A 460 -26.74 9.03 30.93
N TYR A 461 -25.62 9.12 30.32
CA TYR A 461 -25.13 8.18 29.30
C TYR A 461 -25.02 6.74 29.81
N ASN A 462 -24.51 6.56 31.01
CA ASN A 462 -24.36 5.24 31.62
C ASN A 462 -25.71 4.59 31.98
N ASN A 463 -26.73 5.39 32.24
CA ASN A 463 -28.06 4.90 32.60
C ASN A 463 -29.02 4.67 31.40
N LYS A 464 -28.52 4.55 30.19
CA LYS A 464 -29.23 4.11 28.96
C LYS A 464 -30.52 4.89 28.55
N ASN A 465 -31.00 5.79 29.38
CA ASN A 465 -32.36 6.32 29.24
C ASN A 465 -32.42 7.83 29.05
N ASP A 466 -31.33 8.43 28.52
CA ASP A 466 -31.17 9.83 28.78
C ASP A 466 -31.33 10.70 27.55
N GLY A 467 -32.51 11.08 27.32
CA GLY A 467 -32.78 12.17 26.46
C GLY A 467 -32.31 11.98 25.03
N VAL A 468 -32.40 13.03 24.24
CA VAL A 468 -31.99 12.98 22.83
C VAL A 468 -30.53 12.61 22.71
N ARG A 469 -30.27 11.62 21.89
CA ARG A 469 -28.92 11.21 21.47
C ARG A 469 -28.68 11.66 20.03
N VAL A 470 -27.56 12.24 19.81
CA VAL A 470 -27.04 12.49 18.47
C VAL A 470 -25.82 11.62 18.26
N THR A 471 -25.90 10.69 17.32
CA THR A 471 -24.84 9.74 16.99
C THR A 471 -24.54 9.83 15.51
N VAL A 472 -23.39 9.28 15.08
CA VAL A 472 -23.12 8.97 13.69
C VAL A 472 -23.20 7.47 13.55
N ASN A 473 -24.15 6.99 12.73
CA ASN A 473 -24.35 5.56 12.53
C ASN A 473 -23.34 4.95 11.56
N ALA A 474 -23.38 3.61 11.41
CA ALA A 474 -22.46 2.88 10.53
C ALA A 474 -22.56 3.28 9.04
N GLN A 475 -23.64 3.90 8.63
CA GLN A 475 -23.86 4.41 7.28
C GLN A 475 -23.30 5.83 7.07
N GLY A 476 -22.73 6.43 8.13
CA GLY A 476 -22.20 7.79 8.09
C GLY A 476 -23.28 8.86 8.16
N GLN A 477 -24.43 8.54 8.74
CA GLN A 477 -25.52 9.49 8.91
C GLN A 477 -25.53 10.02 10.34
N PHE A 478 -25.72 11.30 10.51
CA PHE A 478 -26.08 11.87 11.80
C PHE A 478 -27.48 11.39 12.15
N GLU A 479 -27.62 10.74 13.27
CA GLU A 479 -28.87 10.19 13.74
C GLU A 479 -29.26 10.84 15.07
N ILE A 480 -30.50 11.35 15.14
CA ILE A 480 -31.06 11.94 16.35
C ILE A 480 -32.15 10.99 16.85
N ASN A 481 -31.92 10.43 18.01
CA ASN A 481 -32.83 9.52 18.71
C ASN A 481 -33.40 10.19 19.94
N ASN A 482 -34.68 9.96 20.19
CA ASN A 482 -35.37 10.41 21.40
C ASN A 482 -35.88 9.18 22.17
N PRO A 483 -35.01 8.46 22.90
CA PRO A 483 -35.34 7.21 23.55
C PRO A 483 -36.43 7.38 24.62
N ALA A 484 -37.24 6.34 24.80
CA ALA A 484 -38.14 6.28 25.94
C ALA A 484 -37.32 6.08 27.21
N GLY A 485 -37.50 6.95 28.14
CA GLY A 485 -36.87 6.87 29.45
C GLY A 485 -36.93 8.22 30.14
N ASP A 486 -36.81 8.19 31.41
CA ASP A 486 -36.64 9.42 32.16
C ASP A 486 -35.19 9.86 31.91
N ALA A 487 -35.02 10.78 30.98
CA ALA A 487 -33.73 11.39 30.73
C ALA A 487 -33.18 12.04 32.00
N PHE A 488 -34.03 12.32 32.88
CA PHE A 488 -33.78 12.56 34.28
C PHE A 488 -34.47 11.47 35.08
N ASN A 489 -33.76 10.45 35.47
CA ASN A 489 -34.29 9.53 36.43
C ASN A 489 -34.46 10.29 37.74
N GLU A 490 -35.69 10.62 38.06
CA GLU A 490 -36.05 11.28 39.30
C GLU A 490 -35.57 10.48 40.52
N ASP A 491 -35.59 9.13 40.41
CA ASP A 491 -35.09 8.26 41.42
C ASP A 491 -33.56 8.34 41.55
N TYR A 492 -32.83 8.45 40.44
CA TYR A 492 -31.38 8.64 40.46
C TYR A 492 -31.01 10.03 41.04
N TYR A 493 -31.76 11.05 40.68
CA TYR A 493 -31.57 12.41 41.21
C TYR A 493 -31.89 12.45 42.70
N ASN A 494 -32.95 11.81 43.10
CA ASN A 494 -33.37 11.74 44.51
C ASN A 494 -32.51 10.79 45.38
N GLU A 495 -32.12 9.66 44.84
CA GLU A 495 -31.34 8.64 45.59
C GLU A 495 -29.86 8.98 45.70
N ASN A 496 -29.27 9.59 44.65
CA ASN A 496 -27.83 9.68 44.58
C ASN A 496 -27.25 11.04 44.98
N THR A 497 -28.03 12.09 45.06
CA THR A 497 -27.38 13.37 45.20
C THR A 497 -28.03 14.40 46.10
N PHE A 498 -29.20 14.82 45.80
CA PHE A 498 -29.70 16.09 46.36
C PHE A 498 -30.66 15.92 47.53
N ALA A 499 -31.42 14.88 47.55
CA ALA A 499 -32.32 14.57 48.67
C ALA A 499 -31.58 14.27 49.97
N GLN A 500 -30.31 13.87 49.91
CA GLN A 500 -29.48 13.56 51.09
C GLN A 500 -28.45 14.66 51.42
N GLY A 501 -28.41 15.74 50.63
CA GLY A 501 -27.42 16.82 50.83
C GLY A 501 -25.95 16.35 50.58
N LYS A 502 -25.79 15.33 49.74
CA LYS A 502 -24.47 14.80 49.36
C LYS A 502 -24.35 14.74 47.83
N ASP A 503 -23.13 14.97 47.35
CA ASP A 503 -22.84 14.75 45.94
C ASP A 503 -22.62 13.27 45.67
N LYS A 504 -22.34 12.92 44.40
CA LYS A 504 -22.10 11.55 43.96
C LYS A 504 -20.88 10.89 44.62
N ASP A 505 -19.95 11.66 45.12
CA ASP A 505 -18.74 11.17 45.79
C ASP A 505 -18.95 11.04 47.29
N GLY A 506 -20.16 11.37 47.77
CA GLY A 506 -20.54 11.26 49.17
C GLY A 506 -20.15 12.49 49.99
N ASP A 507 -19.67 13.58 49.33
CA ASP A 507 -19.34 14.84 49.99
C ASP A 507 -20.57 15.64 50.29
N VAL A 508 -20.60 16.24 51.49
CA VAL A 508 -21.73 17.05 51.94
C VAL A 508 -21.81 18.33 51.08
N ILE A 509 -22.95 18.50 50.45
CA ILE A 509 -23.22 19.71 49.70
C ILE A 509 -23.50 20.84 50.68
N THR A 510 -22.57 21.78 50.78
CA THR A 510 -22.66 22.88 51.78
C THR A 510 -23.47 24.07 51.33
N ASP A 511 -23.90 24.11 50.09
CA ASP A 511 -24.70 25.19 49.57
C ASP A 511 -26.19 24.97 49.95
N ALA A 512 -26.67 25.78 50.86
CA ALA A 512 -28.03 25.75 51.39
C ALA A 512 -29.14 26.12 50.36
N THR A 513 -28.75 26.46 49.17
CA THR A 513 -29.71 26.72 48.07
C THR A 513 -30.08 25.45 47.33
N VAL A 514 -29.50 24.32 47.68
CA VAL A 514 -30.00 23.03 47.24
C VAL A 514 -31.35 22.80 47.83
N VAL A 515 -32.25 22.89 47.05
CA VAL A 515 -33.67 22.75 47.17
C VAL A 515 -34.04 21.66 48.15
N THR A 516 -34.24 22.02 49.36
CA THR A 516 -34.99 21.20 50.29
C THR A 516 -36.42 21.15 49.84
N GLY A 517 -36.81 20.11 49.13
CA GLY A 517 -38.20 19.71 49.07
C GLY A 517 -39.04 20.25 47.90
N THR A 518 -38.44 20.79 46.88
CA THR A 518 -39.12 20.74 45.58
C THR A 518 -38.55 19.54 44.84
N THR A 519 -39.25 18.42 44.91
CA THR A 519 -39.27 17.52 43.77
C THR A 519 -39.25 18.41 42.54
N PRO A 520 -38.47 18.09 41.55
CA PRO A 520 -38.66 18.70 40.23
C PRO A 520 -40.02 18.23 39.72
N ASP A 521 -41.04 18.88 40.27
CA ASP A 521 -42.42 18.69 39.82
C ASP A 521 -42.67 19.34 38.46
N ASN A 522 -41.60 19.65 37.84
CA ASN A 522 -41.51 20.27 36.53
C ASN A 522 -41.15 19.25 35.44
N LYS A 523 -41.47 17.97 35.66
CA LYS A 523 -41.78 17.13 34.51
C LYS A 523 -42.78 17.89 33.69
N ASN A 524 -42.35 18.43 32.55
CA ASN A 524 -43.32 18.97 31.62
C ASN A 524 -44.28 17.84 31.25
N THR A 525 -45.44 17.87 31.86
CA THR A 525 -46.46 16.83 31.73
C THR A 525 -47.23 16.96 30.43
N ASN A 526 -46.97 18.03 29.65
CA ASN A 526 -47.58 18.18 28.34
C ASN A 526 -46.94 17.19 27.36
N GLU A 527 -47.74 16.34 26.75
CA GLU A 527 -47.24 15.38 25.75
C GLU A 527 -46.59 16.09 24.56
N ASP A 528 -46.92 17.34 24.29
CA ASP A 528 -46.33 18.14 23.24
C ASP A 528 -44.85 18.51 23.51
N ASP A 529 -44.44 18.57 24.78
CA ASP A 529 -43.08 18.89 25.20
C ASP A 529 -42.13 17.67 25.21
N LYS A 530 -42.67 16.50 24.97
CA LYS A 530 -41.93 15.24 24.79
C LYS A 530 -41.57 15.00 23.34
N ILE A 531 -41.89 15.93 22.48
CA ILE A 531 -41.64 15.86 21.05
C ILE A 531 -40.50 16.82 20.71
N VAL A 532 -39.42 16.27 20.16
CA VAL A 532 -38.36 17.07 19.54
C VAL A 532 -38.74 17.32 18.09
N THR A 533 -38.91 18.59 17.75
CA THR A 533 -39.19 19.02 16.38
C THR A 533 -37.93 19.60 15.76
N ILE A 534 -37.34 18.91 14.82
CA ILE A 534 -36.09 19.32 14.18
C ILE A 534 -36.44 20.07 12.90
N ALA A 535 -35.79 21.23 12.73
CA ALA A 535 -35.85 21.98 11.48
C ALA A 535 -34.45 22.46 11.11
N VAL A 536 -34.00 22.08 9.94
CA VAL A 536 -32.69 22.46 9.38
C VAL A 536 -32.89 23.48 8.26
N THR A 537 -32.12 24.55 8.27
CA THR A 537 -32.11 25.56 7.22
C THR A 537 -30.69 26.01 6.90
N ALA A 538 -30.49 26.58 5.71
CA ALA A 538 -29.21 27.16 5.33
C ALA A 538 -28.81 28.31 6.25
N LEU A 539 -27.51 28.48 6.43
CA LEU A 539 -26.97 29.46 7.39
C LEU A 539 -27.26 30.92 7.00
N SER A 540 -27.24 31.24 5.73
CA SER A 540 -27.32 32.63 5.29
C SER A 540 -28.10 32.80 3.99
N THR A 541 -28.65 33.97 3.79
CA THR A 541 -29.16 34.47 2.50
C THR A 541 -28.04 35.00 1.59
N ASP A 542 -26.82 35.10 2.10
CA ASP A 542 -25.65 35.53 1.37
C ASP A 542 -25.01 34.35 0.66
N ALA A 543 -24.79 34.47 -0.65
CA ALA A 543 -24.24 33.40 -1.51
C ALA A 543 -22.84 32.93 -1.06
N VAL A 544 -22.10 33.75 -0.34
CA VAL A 544 -20.76 33.43 0.17
C VAL A 544 -20.81 32.47 1.36
N ASN A 545 -21.83 32.61 2.21
CA ASN A 545 -21.94 31.84 3.46
C ASN A 545 -22.96 30.69 3.39
N THR A 546 -23.62 30.49 2.24
CA THR A 546 -24.60 29.44 2.07
C THR A 546 -23.94 28.19 1.47
N ASN A 547 -24.02 27.07 2.16
CA ASN A 547 -23.65 25.78 1.62
C ASN A 547 -24.91 24.91 1.44
N THR A 548 -25.42 24.90 0.23
CA THR A 548 -26.65 24.18 -0.12
C THR A 548 -26.50 22.66 -0.08
N ARG A 549 -25.28 22.14 -0.26
CA ARG A 549 -25.01 20.68 -0.15
C ARG A 549 -25.11 20.21 1.29
N MET A 550 -24.52 20.98 2.21
CA MET A 550 -24.64 20.69 3.65
C MET A 550 -26.09 20.79 4.11
N GLU A 551 -26.81 21.84 3.73
CA GLU A 551 -28.24 21.99 4.05
C GLU A 551 -29.03 20.78 3.55
N LYS A 552 -28.81 20.37 2.29
CA LYS A 552 -29.48 19.20 1.69
C LYS A 552 -29.15 17.93 2.46
N ALA A 553 -27.88 17.72 2.81
CA ALA A 553 -27.45 16.53 3.55
C ALA A 553 -28.15 16.41 4.92
N PHE A 554 -28.34 17.53 5.62
CA PHE A 554 -28.98 17.54 6.93
C PHE A 554 -30.49 17.74 6.89
N SER A 555 -31.08 18.09 5.76
CA SER A 555 -32.53 18.36 5.63
C SER A 555 -33.40 17.14 5.94
N ASN A 556 -32.90 15.93 5.81
CA ASN A 556 -33.62 14.70 6.16
C ASN A 556 -33.88 14.57 7.66
N LEU A 557 -33.17 15.31 8.51
CA LEU A 557 -33.45 15.40 9.95
C LEU A 557 -34.78 16.10 10.25
N ASN A 558 -35.32 16.88 9.30
CA ASN A 558 -36.54 17.63 9.51
C ASN A 558 -37.71 16.74 9.94
N GLY A 559 -38.49 17.27 10.90
CA GLY A 559 -39.71 16.65 11.38
C GLY A 559 -39.72 16.39 12.87
N SER A 560 -40.81 15.88 13.36
CA SER A 560 -41.03 15.60 14.78
C SER A 560 -40.51 14.21 15.15
N LEU A 561 -39.95 14.10 16.35
CA LEU A 561 -39.47 12.87 16.93
C LEU A 561 -40.04 12.71 18.33
N SER A 562 -41.02 11.84 18.47
CA SER A 562 -41.68 11.56 19.76
C SER A 562 -40.72 10.81 20.69
N ILE A 563 -40.96 10.95 21.99
CA ILE A 563 -40.25 10.17 23.00
C ILE A 563 -40.58 8.67 22.80
N GLY A 564 -39.53 7.86 22.93
CA GLY A 564 -39.68 6.41 22.74
C GLY A 564 -39.88 5.99 21.28
N ALA A 565 -39.65 6.90 20.33
CA ALA A 565 -39.66 6.52 18.92
C ALA A 565 -38.67 5.40 18.64
N SER A 566 -39.15 4.35 17.96
CA SER A 566 -38.31 3.19 17.62
C SER A 566 -37.25 3.49 16.55
N THR A 567 -37.40 4.59 15.83
CA THR A 567 -36.48 5.05 14.80
C THR A 567 -36.13 6.51 15.02
N GLY A 568 -34.86 6.83 14.91
CA GLY A 568 -34.38 8.19 14.94
C GLY A 568 -34.64 8.94 13.63
N LYS A 569 -34.29 10.23 13.61
CA LYS A 569 -34.16 11.02 12.40
C LYS A 569 -32.74 10.96 11.93
N THR A 570 -32.54 10.66 10.66
CA THR A 570 -31.20 10.51 10.07
C THR A 570 -30.96 11.55 8.99
N SER A 571 -29.74 12.09 8.93
CA SER A 571 -29.28 12.89 7.79
C SER A 571 -29.13 12.00 6.55
N SER A 572 -28.83 12.59 5.39
CA SER A 572 -28.25 11.82 4.30
C SER A 572 -26.89 11.25 4.74
N ALA A 573 -26.47 10.17 4.08
CA ALA A 573 -25.16 9.57 4.34
C ALA A 573 -24.05 10.55 3.92
N LEU A 574 -23.11 10.75 4.82
CA LEU A 574 -21.89 11.50 4.56
C LEU A 574 -20.74 10.53 4.40
N LYS A 575 -19.86 10.83 3.48
CA LYS A 575 -18.79 9.93 3.06
C LYS A 575 -17.43 10.61 3.11
N MET A 576 -16.39 9.80 3.22
CA MET A 576 -15.00 10.20 3.07
C MET A 576 -14.36 9.44 1.91
N SER A 577 -13.36 10.03 1.27
CA SER A 577 -12.57 9.31 0.28
C SER A 577 -11.85 8.15 0.94
N ALA A 578 -11.97 6.97 0.35
CA ALA A 578 -11.35 5.75 0.87
C ALA A 578 -10.84 4.87 -0.26
N HIS A 579 -9.78 4.12 0.02
CA HIS A 579 -9.23 3.12 -0.89
C HIS A 579 -8.62 1.99 -0.07
N SER A 580 -8.68 0.77 -0.60
CA SER A 580 -8.04 -0.38 0.03
C SER A 580 -7.14 -1.10 -0.97
N MET A 581 -6.00 -1.55 -0.48
CA MET A 581 -5.01 -2.31 -1.23
C MET A 581 -4.73 -3.60 -0.48
N THR A 582 -4.99 -4.72 -1.14
CA THR A 582 -4.78 -6.05 -0.55
C THR A 582 -3.72 -6.78 -1.35
N THR A 583 -2.81 -7.47 -0.67
CA THR A 583 -1.78 -8.31 -1.28
C THR A 583 -1.48 -9.53 -0.44
N GLU A 584 -0.88 -10.52 -1.09
CA GLU A 584 -0.37 -11.71 -0.42
C GLU A 584 1.08 -11.48 0.01
N PHE A 585 1.47 -12.05 1.14
CA PHE A 585 2.85 -12.13 1.59
C PHE A 585 3.14 -13.53 2.15
N TYR A 586 4.42 -13.84 2.36
CA TYR A 586 4.87 -15.18 2.75
C TYR A 586 5.59 -15.15 4.09
N ASP A 587 5.33 -16.16 4.92
CA ASP A 587 6.06 -16.38 6.17
C ASP A 587 7.33 -17.22 5.95
N SER A 588 8.07 -17.50 7.01
CA SER A 588 9.33 -18.27 6.96
C SER A 588 9.14 -19.74 6.51
N LEU A 589 7.93 -20.28 6.57
CA LEU A 589 7.59 -21.60 6.05
C LEU A 589 7.07 -21.56 4.61
N GLY A 590 6.88 -20.34 4.06
CA GLY A 590 6.32 -20.15 2.73
C GLY A 590 4.82 -20.26 2.66
N SER A 591 4.12 -20.17 3.80
CA SER A 591 2.67 -20.09 3.82
C SER A 591 2.24 -18.70 3.37
N LYS A 592 1.17 -18.66 2.59
CA LYS A 592 0.57 -17.42 2.12
C LYS A 592 -0.30 -16.82 3.21
N HIS A 593 -0.15 -15.53 3.40
CA HIS A 593 -0.98 -14.68 4.24
C HIS A 593 -1.43 -13.47 3.44
N GLU A 594 -2.53 -12.88 3.85
CA GLU A 594 -3.09 -11.69 3.23
C GLU A 594 -2.87 -10.48 4.13
N ILE A 595 -2.53 -9.35 3.54
CA ILE A 595 -2.44 -8.07 4.21
C ILE A 595 -3.26 -7.05 3.45
N THR A 596 -4.10 -6.34 4.16
CA THR A 596 -4.92 -5.26 3.62
C THR A 596 -4.48 -3.95 4.24
N VAL A 597 -4.23 -2.96 3.39
CA VAL A 597 -3.97 -1.58 3.79
C VAL A 597 -5.14 -0.73 3.31
N GLU A 598 -5.86 -0.16 4.24
CA GLU A 598 -6.96 0.76 3.95
C GLU A 598 -6.54 2.19 4.22
N TYR A 599 -6.95 3.07 3.34
CA TYR A 599 -6.67 4.51 3.39
C TYR A 599 -7.99 5.27 3.47
N ARG A 600 -8.07 6.27 4.35
CA ARG A 600 -9.21 7.19 4.43
C ARG A 600 -8.72 8.61 4.61
N LYS A 601 -9.24 9.54 3.81
CA LYS A 601 -8.90 10.96 3.90
C LYS A 601 -9.53 11.56 5.17
N VAL A 602 -8.70 12.07 6.06
CA VAL A 602 -9.14 12.56 7.38
C VAL A 602 -9.04 14.07 7.53
N SER A 603 -8.08 14.71 6.86
CA SER A 603 -7.96 16.16 6.92
C SER A 603 -7.29 16.75 5.67
N TYR A 604 -7.44 18.05 5.52
CA TYR A 604 -6.77 18.86 4.51
C TYR A 604 -6.40 20.23 5.09
N SER A 605 -5.20 20.67 4.79
CA SER A 605 -4.75 22.04 5.09
C SER A 605 -4.12 22.65 3.84
N PRO A 606 -4.46 23.89 3.47
CA PRO A 606 -3.81 24.58 2.36
C PRO A 606 -2.31 24.72 2.49
N GLU A 607 -1.79 24.71 3.72
CA GLU A 607 -0.37 24.84 4.01
C GLU A 607 0.36 23.51 4.08
N ASN A 608 -0.32 22.44 4.53
CA ASN A 608 0.29 21.15 4.85
C ASN A 608 -0.14 20.03 3.91
N GLY A 609 -1.07 20.28 2.99
CA GLY A 609 -1.60 19.29 2.06
C GLY A 609 -2.65 18.38 2.68
N THR A 610 -2.72 17.12 2.21
CA THR A 610 -3.73 16.14 2.63
C THR A 610 -3.16 15.12 3.60
N GLU A 611 -3.97 14.75 4.58
CA GLU A 611 -3.66 13.67 5.51
C GLU A 611 -4.69 12.55 5.38
N TRP A 612 -4.18 11.32 5.30
CA TRP A 612 -4.96 10.10 5.25
C TRP A 612 -4.59 9.23 6.43
N SER A 613 -5.58 8.61 7.05
CA SER A 613 -5.32 7.52 7.99
C SER A 613 -5.08 6.21 7.24
N ILE A 614 -4.17 5.41 7.80
CA ILE A 614 -3.86 4.06 7.31
C ILE A 614 -4.32 3.07 8.37
N MET A 615 -4.98 2.01 7.93
CA MET A 615 -5.23 0.83 8.74
C MET A 615 -4.65 -0.39 8.04
N VAL A 616 -3.70 -1.04 8.69
CA VAL A 616 -3.10 -2.29 8.23
C VAL A 616 -3.75 -3.44 8.98
N THR A 617 -4.34 -4.37 8.25
CA THR A 617 -5.07 -5.50 8.82
C THR A 617 -4.58 -6.81 8.24
N VAL A 618 -4.43 -7.82 9.07
CA VAL A 618 -4.22 -9.21 8.65
C VAL A 618 -5.37 -10.06 9.18
N PRO A 619 -5.80 -11.10 8.47
CA PRO A 619 -6.83 -12.01 8.96
C PRO A 619 -6.41 -12.70 10.26
N GLU A 620 -7.35 -12.92 11.16
CA GLU A 620 -7.13 -13.76 12.33
C GLU A 620 -6.84 -15.22 11.90
N PRO A 621 -5.93 -15.91 12.56
CA PRO A 621 -5.29 -15.63 13.84
C PRO A 621 -3.92 -14.89 13.75
N GLY A 622 -3.62 -14.27 12.62
CA GLY A 622 -2.39 -13.51 12.44
C GLY A 622 -2.26 -12.34 13.43
N VAL A 623 -1.06 -12.07 13.91
CA VAL A 623 -0.75 -10.99 14.84
C VAL A 623 0.28 -10.07 14.21
N ILE A 624 -0.02 -8.78 14.14
CA ILE A 624 0.91 -7.73 13.69
C ILE A 624 1.23 -6.71 14.80
N ASN A 625 0.49 -6.73 15.89
CA ASN A 625 0.76 -5.96 17.08
C ASN A 625 1.19 -6.92 18.19
N LEU A 626 2.50 -7.04 18.40
CA LEU A 626 3.10 -8.00 19.36
C LEU A 626 2.95 -7.60 20.82
N ASP A 627 2.79 -6.31 21.10
CA ASP A 627 2.53 -5.74 22.42
C ASP A 627 1.15 -5.06 22.44
N PRO A 628 0.06 -5.82 22.35
CA PRO A 628 -1.25 -5.21 22.44
C PRO A 628 -1.46 -4.75 23.86
N GLU A 629 -1.59 -3.47 24.04
CA GLU A 629 -2.12 -2.93 25.28
C GLU A 629 -3.52 -3.51 25.53
N ALA A 630 -3.90 -3.66 26.77
CA ALA A 630 -5.11 -4.39 27.13
C ALA A 630 -6.35 -3.85 26.41
N GLY A 631 -6.91 -4.66 25.53
CA GLY A 631 -8.09 -4.33 24.73
C GLY A 631 -7.85 -3.92 23.27
N ALA A 632 -6.59 -3.81 22.82
CA ALA A 632 -6.30 -3.54 21.41
C ALA A 632 -6.33 -4.80 20.55
N TYR A 633 -6.72 -4.68 19.30
CA TYR A 633 -6.67 -5.79 18.34
C TYR A 633 -5.23 -6.16 18.02
N LYS A 634 -4.99 -7.46 18.00
CA LYS A 634 -3.66 -8.01 17.70
C LYS A 634 -3.33 -8.03 16.22
N ASN A 635 -4.35 -8.05 15.40
CA ASN A 635 -4.27 -8.19 13.94
C ASN A 635 -4.41 -6.86 13.19
N VAL A 636 -4.43 -5.72 13.91
CA VAL A 636 -4.60 -4.39 13.33
C VAL A 636 -3.52 -3.44 13.83
N VAL A 637 -2.96 -2.65 12.92
CA VAL A 637 -2.09 -1.51 13.21
C VAL A 637 -2.61 -0.30 12.45
N THR A 638 -2.71 0.83 13.10
CA THR A 638 -3.16 2.09 12.51
C THR A 638 -2.02 3.09 12.40
N GLY A 639 -2.15 4.02 11.47
CA GLY A 639 -1.17 5.06 11.25
C GLY A 639 -1.68 6.16 10.34
N ASN A 640 -0.78 6.93 9.76
CA ASN A 640 -1.11 8.00 8.83
C ASN A 640 -0.14 8.07 7.64
N ILE A 641 -0.62 8.68 6.57
CA ILE A 641 0.18 9.06 5.41
C ILE A 641 -0.18 10.49 5.01
N ARG A 642 0.82 11.29 4.72
CA ARG A 642 0.68 12.71 4.42
C ARG A 642 1.24 13.03 3.05
N PHE A 643 0.52 13.87 2.33
CA PHE A 643 0.91 14.34 1.01
C PHE A 643 0.98 15.86 0.99
N GLY A 644 1.94 16.37 0.23
CA GLY A 644 2.07 17.79 -0.02
C GLY A 644 0.93 18.35 -0.87
N THR A 645 0.89 19.66 -0.98
CA THR A 645 -0.06 20.36 -1.86
C THR A 645 0.16 20.05 -3.34
N ASP A 646 1.31 19.48 -3.70
CA ASP A 646 1.67 18.99 -5.03
C ASP A 646 1.36 17.48 -5.23
N GLY A 647 0.80 16.82 -4.22
CA GLY A 647 0.49 15.39 -4.24
C GLY A 647 1.67 14.46 -3.95
N SER A 648 2.86 14.99 -3.64
CA SER A 648 4.04 14.20 -3.25
C SER A 648 3.91 13.62 -1.85
N LEU A 649 4.56 12.48 -1.60
CA LEU A 649 4.58 11.83 -0.30
C LEU A 649 5.47 12.58 0.69
N ILE A 650 4.92 13.13 1.78
CA ILE A 650 5.69 13.84 2.82
C ILE A 650 6.14 12.90 3.95
N GLY A 651 5.28 11.98 4.35
CA GLY A 651 5.59 11.07 5.45
C GLY A 651 4.51 10.02 5.65
N TYR A 652 4.87 8.94 6.33
CA TYR A 652 3.94 7.86 6.67
C TYR A 652 4.37 7.11 7.92
N SER A 653 3.41 6.50 8.56
CA SER A 653 3.55 5.58 9.69
C SER A 653 2.38 4.58 9.64
N PRO A 654 2.58 3.28 9.96
CA PRO A 654 3.85 2.64 10.27
C PRO A 654 4.72 2.40 9.03
N SER A 655 6.03 2.41 9.20
CA SER A 655 6.98 2.00 8.14
C SER A 655 7.30 0.51 8.18
N THR A 656 7.02 -0.15 9.29
CA THR A 656 7.25 -1.58 9.50
C THR A 656 6.15 -2.19 10.34
N ILE A 657 5.86 -3.47 10.10
CA ILE A 657 5.00 -4.30 10.94
C ILE A 657 5.76 -5.56 11.37
N ASN A 658 5.40 -6.12 12.51
CA ASN A 658 5.97 -7.36 13.02
C ASN A 658 4.90 -8.46 13.00
N TYR A 659 4.96 -9.33 12.00
CA TYR A 659 3.97 -10.38 11.82
C TYR A 659 4.33 -11.66 12.57
N THR A 660 3.33 -12.28 13.16
CA THR A 660 3.41 -13.62 13.78
C THR A 660 2.18 -14.42 13.37
N ALA A 661 2.41 -15.53 12.68
CA ALA A 661 1.37 -16.51 12.38
C ALA A 661 1.26 -17.53 13.53
N ASN A 662 0.22 -18.35 13.51
CA ASN A 662 0.06 -19.44 14.49
C ASN A 662 0.32 -20.83 13.87
N ASN A 663 1.03 -20.90 12.75
CA ASN A 663 1.32 -22.12 11.99
C ASN A 663 2.70 -22.74 12.30
N GLY A 664 3.42 -22.20 13.29
CA GLY A 664 4.77 -22.64 13.63
C GLY A 664 5.91 -21.95 12.87
N SER A 665 5.60 -20.94 12.05
CA SER A 665 6.60 -20.07 11.42
C SER A 665 7.32 -19.22 12.47
N ALA A 666 8.46 -18.64 12.09
CA ALA A 666 9.22 -17.75 12.95
C ALA A 666 8.35 -16.57 13.41
N ALA A 667 8.30 -16.34 14.74
CA ALA A 667 7.56 -15.24 15.32
C ALA A 667 8.28 -13.90 15.09
N GLY A 668 7.52 -12.81 14.91
CA GLY A 668 8.08 -11.47 14.81
C GLY A 668 8.76 -11.18 13.48
N GLN A 669 8.28 -11.76 12.38
CA GLN A 669 8.75 -11.42 11.03
C GLN A 669 8.53 -9.93 10.78
N THR A 670 9.61 -9.19 10.59
CA THR A 670 9.56 -7.76 10.29
C THR A 670 9.32 -7.56 8.79
N ILE A 671 8.25 -6.85 8.44
CA ILE A 671 7.88 -6.50 7.07
C ILE A 671 7.92 -4.99 6.94
N SER A 672 8.72 -4.47 6.03
CA SER A 672 8.76 -3.06 5.68
C SER A 672 7.60 -2.71 4.74
N LEU A 673 6.84 -1.69 5.10
CA LEU A 673 5.79 -1.13 4.25
C LEU A 673 6.37 0.09 3.53
N ASN A 674 6.56 -0.03 2.24
CA ASN A 674 7.15 1.02 1.41
C ASN A 674 6.06 1.67 0.55
N PHE A 675 5.70 2.89 0.89
CA PHE A 675 4.70 3.68 0.17
C PHE A 675 5.33 4.69 -0.81
N GLY A 676 6.65 4.68 -0.96
CA GLY A 676 7.41 5.57 -1.86
C GLY A 676 8.51 6.35 -1.15
N THR A 677 9.29 7.08 -1.92
CA THR A 677 10.33 7.99 -1.41
C THR A 677 9.71 9.30 -0.93
N LEU A 678 10.18 9.78 0.22
CA LEU A 678 9.73 11.07 0.77
C LEU A 678 10.09 12.21 -0.19
N GLY A 679 9.11 13.06 -0.50
CA GLY A 679 9.22 14.11 -1.51
C GLY A 679 9.13 13.61 -2.95
N GLY A 680 8.86 12.31 -3.17
CA GLY A 680 8.77 11.67 -4.48
C GLY A 680 7.36 11.35 -4.93
N PHE A 681 7.27 10.80 -6.15
CA PHE A 681 6.04 10.35 -6.80
C PHE A 681 6.14 8.90 -7.28
N ASP A 682 7.10 8.15 -6.75
CA ASP A 682 7.42 6.78 -7.16
C ASP A 682 6.58 5.71 -6.45
N GLY A 683 5.79 6.09 -5.44
CA GLY A 683 4.93 5.24 -4.65
C GLY A 683 3.46 5.64 -4.69
N ILE A 684 2.88 5.86 -3.51
CA ILE A 684 1.52 6.38 -3.38
C ILE A 684 1.55 7.89 -3.57
N THR A 685 0.57 8.40 -4.32
CA THR A 685 0.35 9.83 -4.61
C THR A 685 -1.07 10.23 -4.22
N SER A 686 -1.34 11.52 -4.13
CA SER A 686 -2.67 12.04 -3.83
C SER A 686 -3.06 13.16 -4.79
N TYR A 687 -3.76 12.79 -5.87
CA TYR A 687 -4.23 13.70 -6.91
C TYR A 687 -5.75 13.68 -7.04
N ASP A 688 -6.29 14.67 -7.76
CA ASP A 688 -7.70 14.72 -8.19
C ASP A 688 -7.93 13.76 -9.36
N GLU A 689 -7.68 12.49 -9.12
CA GLU A 689 -7.96 11.38 -10.01
C GLU A 689 -8.50 10.22 -9.20
N LYS A 690 -9.25 9.34 -9.86
CA LYS A 690 -9.83 8.16 -9.20
C LYS A 690 -8.75 7.37 -8.45
N SER A 691 -9.03 7.03 -7.18
CA SER A 691 -8.15 6.16 -6.42
C SER A 691 -7.93 4.84 -7.14
N ASN A 692 -6.69 4.43 -7.25
CA ASN A 692 -6.32 3.19 -7.91
C ASN A 692 -5.14 2.52 -7.20
N THR A 693 -5.01 1.22 -7.45
CA THR A 693 -3.82 0.44 -7.14
C THR A 693 -3.11 0.18 -8.46
N GLU A 694 -1.97 0.83 -8.68
CA GLU A 694 -1.18 0.66 -9.89
C GLU A 694 -0.34 -0.60 -9.83
N ASN A 695 0.36 -0.80 -8.73
CA ASN A 695 1.20 -1.96 -8.50
C ASN A 695 1.39 -2.23 -7.01
N ILE A 696 1.43 -3.51 -6.64
CA ILE A 696 1.91 -3.95 -5.34
C ILE A 696 2.95 -5.03 -5.60
N ALA A 697 4.16 -4.84 -5.10
CA ALA A 697 5.26 -5.78 -5.26
C ALA A 697 5.78 -6.21 -3.89
N GLN A 698 6.10 -7.48 -3.74
CA GLN A 698 6.71 -8.05 -2.54
C GLN A 698 7.83 -9.02 -2.92
N ASP A 699 8.77 -9.28 -2.04
CA ASP A 699 10.00 -10.00 -2.27
C ASP A 699 9.97 -11.46 -1.80
N GLY A 700 8.92 -11.88 -1.11
CA GLY A 700 8.77 -13.24 -0.60
C GLY A 700 8.23 -14.23 -1.63
N TYR A 701 8.43 -15.51 -1.38
CA TYR A 701 7.88 -16.60 -2.18
C TYR A 701 7.82 -17.92 -1.39
N THR A 702 6.91 -18.78 -1.80
CA THR A 702 6.84 -20.15 -1.27
C THR A 702 8.00 -20.99 -1.76
N GLY A 703 8.33 -22.04 -1.02
CA GLY A 703 9.30 -23.03 -1.48
C GLY A 703 8.86 -23.69 -2.79
N GLY A 704 9.84 -24.13 -3.58
CA GLY A 704 9.60 -24.79 -4.86
C GLY A 704 10.58 -25.93 -5.12
N THR A 705 10.17 -26.95 -5.87
CA THR A 705 11.04 -28.01 -6.36
C THR A 705 11.50 -27.70 -7.78
N LEU A 706 12.70 -28.15 -8.13
CA LEU A 706 13.26 -27.97 -9.46
C LEU A 706 12.35 -28.62 -10.52
N ASN A 707 11.85 -27.84 -11.45
CA ASN A 707 10.97 -28.28 -12.52
C ASN A 707 11.70 -28.45 -13.86
N GLY A 708 12.69 -27.60 -14.14
CA GLY A 708 13.42 -27.64 -15.38
C GLY A 708 14.75 -26.92 -15.29
N LEU A 709 15.64 -27.18 -16.24
CA LEU A 709 16.95 -26.57 -16.37
C LEU A 709 17.07 -25.94 -17.76
N ARG A 710 17.72 -24.80 -17.84
CA ARG A 710 18.09 -24.12 -19.09
C ARG A 710 19.48 -23.52 -18.97
N ILE A 711 20.14 -23.32 -20.08
CA ILE A 711 21.50 -22.78 -20.12
C ILE A 711 21.48 -21.48 -20.89
N ASP A 712 22.16 -20.46 -20.39
CA ASP A 712 22.27 -19.17 -21.06
C ASP A 712 23.56 -19.05 -21.89
N GLN A 713 23.74 -17.96 -22.62
CA GLN A 713 24.90 -17.73 -23.47
C GLN A 713 26.21 -17.54 -22.69
N SER A 714 26.12 -17.23 -21.41
CA SER A 714 27.27 -17.11 -20.51
C SER A 714 27.67 -18.45 -19.87
N GLY A 715 26.95 -19.53 -20.21
CA GLY A 715 27.15 -20.88 -19.67
C GLY A 715 26.55 -21.07 -18.29
N LYS A 716 25.66 -20.15 -17.80
CA LYS A 716 24.95 -20.34 -16.55
C LYS A 716 23.85 -21.35 -16.72
N ILE A 717 23.82 -22.34 -15.85
CA ILE A 717 22.75 -23.33 -15.76
C ILE A 717 21.70 -22.75 -14.80
N ILE A 718 20.54 -22.41 -15.34
CA ILE A 718 19.44 -21.77 -14.62
C ILE A 718 18.37 -22.81 -14.37
N GLY A 719 18.08 -23.05 -13.09
CA GLY A 719 16.97 -23.88 -12.65
C GLY A 719 15.67 -23.06 -12.60
N SER A 720 14.60 -23.59 -13.17
CA SER A 720 13.24 -23.10 -13.02
C SER A 720 12.54 -23.95 -11.97
N PHE A 721 11.91 -23.30 -10.99
CA PHE A 721 11.27 -23.98 -9.88
C PHE A 721 9.74 -23.92 -10.00
N THR A 722 9.04 -24.81 -9.32
CA THR A 722 7.57 -24.91 -9.35
C THR A 722 6.88 -23.67 -8.78
N ASN A 723 7.59 -22.85 -8.01
CA ASN A 723 7.10 -21.56 -7.50
C ASN A 723 7.22 -20.39 -8.53
N GLY A 724 7.65 -20.70 -9.78
CA GLY A 724 7.81 -19.71 -10.85
C GLY A 724 9.13 -18.94 -10.81
N HIS A 725 9.95 -19.12 -9.78
CA HIS A 725 11.25 -18.49 -9.70
C HIS A 725 12.32 -19.25 -10.50
N SER A 726 13.30 -18.53 -10.98
CA SER A 726 14.45 -19.08 -11.68
C SER A 726 15.73 -18.66 -10.98
N LEU A 727 16.63 -19.60 -10.77
CA LEU A 727 17.87 -19.40 -10.05
C LEU A 727 19.05 -19.94 -10.84
N ALA A 728 20.13 -19.17 -10.94
CA ALA A 728 21.39 -19.66 -11.51
C ALA A 728 22.04 -20.61 -10.49
N LEU A 729 22.19 -21.88 -10.87
CA LEU A 729 22.68 -22.96 -9.99
C LEU A 729 24.18 -23.20 -10.17
N ALA A 730 24.68 -23.12 -11.41
CA ALA A 730 26.06 -23.33 -11.76
C ALA A 730 26.43 -22.57 -13.03
N GLN A 731 27.69 -22.43 -13.31
CA GLN A 731 28.23 -21.88 -14.56
C GLN A 731 29.33 -22.78 -15.12
N VAL A 732 29.18 -23.15 -16.38
CA VAL A 732 30.17 -24.01 -17.11
C VAL A 732 31.41 -23.18 -17.37
N SER A 733 32.58 -23.77 -17.08
CA SER A 733 33.88 -23.15 -17.39
C SER A 733 34.31 -23.44 -18.83
N MET A 734 34.99 -22.48 -19.40
CA MET A 734 35.66 -22.62 -20.71
C MET A 734 37.16 -22.36 -20.57
N ALA A 735 37.94 -23.13 -21.30
CA ALA A 735 39.39 -22.96 -21.41
C ALA A 735 39.77 -22.45 -22.81
N THR A 736 40.72 -21.55 -22.87
CA THR A 736 41.41 -21.14 -24.09
C THR A 736 42.92 -21.39 -23.96
N PHE A 737 43.59 -21.68 -25.08
CA PHE A 737 45.03 -21.94 -25.11
C PHE A 737 45.69 -20.92 -26.00
N THR A 738 46.96 -20.63 -25.68
CA THR A 738 47.78 -19.77 -26.51
C THR A 738 48.07 -20.43 -27.88
N ASN A 739 48.25 -21.76 -27.89
CA ASN A 739 48.44 -22.52 -29.09
C ASN A 739 47.55 -23.78 -29.10
N ASN A 740 46.41 -23.73 -29.78
CA ASN A 740 45.45 -24.84 -29.88
C ASN A 740 46.09 -26.06 -30.63
N ASN A 741 47.04 -25.81 -31.56
CA ASN A 741 47.69 -26.87 -32.31
C ASN A 741 48.66 -27.68 -31.47
N GLY A 742 49.03 -27.20 -30.30
CA GLY A 742 49.88 -27.90 -29.35
C GLY A 742 49.14 -28.90 -28.48
N LEU A 743 47.81 -28.97 -28.55
CA LEU A 743 46.97 -29.90 -27.76
C LEU A 743 47.17 -31.32 -28.27
N GLU A 744 47.23 -32.28 -27.36
CA GLU A 744 47.31 -33.72 -27.66
C GLU A 744 45.91 -34.37 -27.67
N LYS A 745 45.61 -35.11 -28.73
CA LYS A 745 44.34 -35.88 -28.85
C LYS A 745 44.47 -37.19 -28.05
N LEU A 746 43.64 -37.32 -26.99
CA LEU A 746 43.69 -38.48 -26.10
C LEU A 746 42.66 -39.57 -26.45
N GLY A 747 41.86 -39.36 -27.49
CA GLY A 747 40.75 -40.22 -27.84
C GLY A 747 39.42 -39.73 -27.18
N GLY A 748 38.29 -40.35 -27.52
CA GLY A 748 37.00 -39.95 -26.95
C GLY A 748 36.59 -38.49 -27.18
N ASN A 749 37.20 -37.83 -28.17
CA ASN A 749 36.98 -36.43 -28.51
C ASN A 749 37.43 -35.44 -27.43
N VAL A 750 38.46 -35.82 -26.63
CA VAL A 750 39.07 -34.97 -25.61
C VAL A 750 40.54 -34.72 -25.95
N TRP A 751 41.01 -33.56 -25.50
CA TRP A 751 42.40 -33.13 -25.65
C TRP A 751 43.05 -32.89 -24.29
N GLY A 752 44.33 -33.22 -24.22
CA GLY A 752 45.20 -32.91 -23.09
C GLY A 752 46.06 -31.68 -23.37
N GLU A 753 46.48 -31.00 -22.33
CA GLU A 753 47.47 -29.94 -22.41
C GLU A 753 48.88 -30.51 -22.63
N THR A 754 49.71 -29.77 -23.32
CA THR A 754 51.12 -30.07 -23.50
C THR A 754 51.98 -28.85 -23.23
N ALA A 755 53.32 -29.06 -23.14
CA ALA A 755 54.24 -27.94 -22.98
C ALA A 755 54.15 -26.91 -24.13
N ASN A 756 53.67 -27.32 -25.32
CA ASN A 756 53.58 -26.46 -26.50
C ASN A 756 52.15 -25.79 -26.64
N SER A 757 51.13 -26.27 -25.93
CA SER A 757 49.82 -25.64 -25.92
C SER A 757 49.82 -24.37 -25.03
N GLY A 758 50.68 -24.33 -24.05
CA GLY A 758 50.64 -23.36 -22.94
C GLY A 758 49.63 -23.82 -21.90
N ALA A 759 49.63 -23.15 -20.74
CA ALA A 759 48.68 -23.39 -19.66
C ALA A 759 47.25 -22.94 -20.08
N PRO A 760 46.19 -23.66 -19.66
CA PRO A 760 44.83 -23.29 -19.96
C PRO A 760 44.43 -21.99 -19.26
N VAL A 761 43.84 -21.06 -20.01
CA VAL A 761 43.24 -19.86 -19.43
C VAL A 761 41.72 -20.14 -19.23
N ILE A 762 41.38 -20.58 -18.01
CA ILE A 762 40.01 -20.96 -17.67
C ILE A 762 39.22 -19.72 -17.24
N GLY A 763 37.98 -19.62 -17.65
CA GLY A 763 37.05 -18.54 -17.27
C GLY A 763 35.66 -18.74 -17.84
N ALA A 764 34.78 -17.82 -17.55
CA ALA A 764 33.39 -17.85 -18.01
C ALA A 764 33.26 -17.60 -19.52
N ALA A 765 32.26 -18.18 -20.15
CA ALA A 765 31.92 -17.91 -21.54
C ALA A 765 31.60 -16.41 -21.75
N SER A 766 31.79 -15.96 -22.97
CA SER A 766 31.59 -14.53 -23.36
C SER A 766 32.48 -13.52 -22.62
N THR A 767 33.59 -13.99 -22.02
CA THR A 767 34.57 -13.11 -21.37
C THR A 767 35.95 -13.24 -22.00
N GLY A 768 36.69 -12.13 -22.18
CA GLY A 768 37.97 -12.15 -22.87
C GLY A 768 37.89 -12.60 -24.32
N SER A 769 38.69 -13.58 -24.72
CA SER A 769 38.67 -14.21 -26.05
C SER A 769 37.75 -15.42 -26.16
N ARG A 770 37.08 -15.82 -25.08
CA ARG A 770 36.23 -17.00 -25.05
C ARG A 770 34.91 -16.74 -25.77
N GLY A 771 34.50 -17.75 -26.57
CA GLY A 771 33.23 -17.74 -27.26
C GLY A 771 32.02 -17.79 -26.35
N LYS A 772 30.83 -17.65 -26.92
CA LYS A 772 29.58 -17.83 -26.22
C LYS A 772 29.08 -19.26 -26.33
N ILE A 773 28.26 -19.68 -25.39
CA ILE A 773 27.62 -21.00 -25.39
C ILE A 773 26.22 -20.86 -25.99
N ASN A 774 25.89 -21.72 -26.95
CA ASN A 774 24.54 -21.89 -27.46
C ASN A 774 23.96 -23.16 -26.86
N ALA A 775 22.88 -23.02 -26.12
CA ALA A 775 22.15 -24.15 -25.51
C ALA A 775 21.34 -24.91 -26.57
N SER A 776 21.00 -26.17 -26.29
CA SER A 776 20.24 -27.07 -27.14
C SER A 776 20.82 -27.14 -28.56
N THR A 777 22.14 -27.15 -28.65
CA THR A 777 22.88 -27.11 -29.92
C THR A 777 24.16 -27.89 -29.79
N LEU A 778 24.54 -28.64 -30.84
CA LEU A 778 25.81 -29.31 -30.93
C LEU A 778 26.63 -28.72 -32.06
N GLU A 779 27.94 -28.66 -31.87
CA GLU A 779 28.88 -28.33 -32.92
C GLU A 779 29.17 -29.62 -33.72
N MET A 780 28.87 -29.64 -35.00
CA MET A 780 29.13 -30.75 -35.88
C MET A 780 30.62 -30.78 -36.31
N SER A 781 31.08 -31.89 -36.84
CA SER A 781 32.40 -31.98 -37.45
C SER A 781 32.61 -30.85 -38.47
N ASN A 782 33.80 -30.25 -38.49
CA ASN A 782 34.19 -29.31 -39.52
C ASN A 782 34.79 -29.96 -40.76
N VAL A 783 34.62 -31.27 -40.91
CA VAL A 783 35.09 -32.04 -42.09
C VAL A 783 34.14 -31.81 -43.25
N ASP A 784 34.69 -31.27 -44.38
CA ASP A 784 33.99 -31.28 -45.65
C ASP A 784 34.20 -32.60 -46.37
N LEU A 785 33.17 -33.42 -46.46
CA LEU A 785 33.20 -34.73 -47.07
C LEU A 785 33.68 -34.72 -48.51
N SER A 786 33.26 -33.70 -49.31
CA SER A 786 33.64 -33.58 -50.69
C SER A 786 35.13 -33.25 -50.84
N HIS A 787 35.62 -32.36 -49.98
CA HIS A 787 37.02 -32.00 -49.90
C HIS A 787 37.86 -33.21 -49.47
N ALA A 788 37.45 -33.89 -48.38
CA ALA A 788 38.13 -35.09 -47.85
C ALA A 788 38.24 -36.21 -48.90
N PHE A 789 37.14 -36.53 -49.61
CA PHE A 789 37.22 -37.53 -50.69
C PHE A 789 38.14 -37.06 -51.81
N THR A 790 38.14 -35.81 -52.18
CA THR A 790 39.06 -35.29 -53.20
C THR A 790 40.52 -35.43 -52.77
N GLN A 791 40.83 -35.10 -51.54
CA GLN A 791 42.15 -35.25 -50.97
C GLN A 791 42.58 -36.71 -50.88
N LEU A 792 41.68 -37.62 -50.47
CA LEU A 792 41.89 -39.02 -50.42
C LEU A 792 42.26 -39.61 -51.81
N ILE A 793 41.54 -39.17 -52.89
CA ILE A 793 41.84 -39.57 -54.25
C ILE A 793 43.24 -39.07 -54.69
N VAL A 794 43.55 -37.78 -54.33
CA VAL A 794 44.90 -37.21 -54.63
C VAL A 794 46.00 -38.01 -53.90
N ILE A 795 45.81 -38.25 -52.61
CA ILE A 795 46.79 -39.06 -51.82
C ILE A 795 46.92 -40.49 -52.35
N GLN A 796 45.79 -41.10 -52.70
CA GLN A 796 45.81 -42.46 -53.31
C GLN A 796 46.55 -42.52 -54.65
N ARG A 797 46.32 -41.47 -55.50
CA ARG A 797 47.07 -41.34 -56.76
C ARG A 797 48.57 -41.06 -56.53
N GLY A 798 48.92 -40.28 -55.54
CA GLY A 798 50.29 -40.06 -55.11
C GLY A 798 50.94 -41.32 -54.60
N TYR A 799 50.19 -42.13 -53.84
CA TYR A 799 50.67 -43.48 -53.43
C TYR A 799 50.95 -44.40 -54.63
N GLN A 800 49.97 -44.47 -55.55
CA GLN A 800 50.12 -45.28 -56.78
C GLN A 800 51.29 -44.79 -57.65
N ALA A 801 51.51 -43.51 -57.77
CA ALA A 801 52.64 -42.94 -58.53
C ALA A 801 54.01 -43.32 -57.91
N ASN A 802 54.11 -43.20 -56.58
CA ASN A 802 55.34 -43.60 -55.84
C ASN A 802 55.59 -45.13 -55.94
N SER A 803 54.51 -45.94 -55.86
CA SER A 803 54.64 -47.44 -56.12
C SER A 803 55.13 -47.74 -57.56
N LYS A 804 54.62 -46.99 -58.55
CA LYS A 804 55.06 -47.13 -59.92
C LYS A 804 56.50 -46.73 -60.12
N THR A 805 56.94 -45.67 -59.34
CA THR A 805 58.39 -45.28 -59.38
C THR A 805 59.29 -46.40 -58.85
N ILE A 806 58.87 -47.11 -57.79
CA ILE A 806 59.58 -48.24 -57.24
C ILE A 806 59.65 -49.40 -58.22
N THR A 807 58.46 -49.78 -58.79
CA THR A 807 58.46 -50.89 -59.78
C THR A 807 59.25 -50.62 -61.05
N THR A 808 59.24 -49.30 -61.53
CA THR A 808 60.03 -48.87 -62.66
C THR A 808 61.51 -48.92 -62.33
N SER A 809 61.89 -48.46 -61.11
CA SER A 809 63.29 -48.54 -60.63
C SER A 809 63.78 -49.98 -60.50
N ASP A 810 62.93 -50.89 -60.04
CA ASP A 810 63.24 -52.29 -59.93
C ASP A 810 63.41 -52.93 -61.32
N ASN A 811 62.47 -52.64 -62.24
CA ASN A 811 62.59 -53.10 -63.59
C ASN A 811 63.90 -52.59 -64.26
N MET A 812 64.29 -51.36 -64.03
CA MET A 812 65.57 -50.80 -64.51
C MET A 812 66.77 -51.52 -63.88
N LEU A 813 66.67 -51.82 -62.56
CA LEU A 813 67.73 -52.60 -61.89
C LEU A 813 67.88 -54.01 -62.45
N ASN A 814 66.70 -54.64 -62.66
CA ASN A 814 66.65 -55.96 -63.26
C ASN A 814 67.23 -55.98 -64.64
N THR A 815 66.89 -54.95 -65.48
CA THR A 815 67.49 -54.83 -66.85
C THR A 815 68.98 -54.63 -66.77
N LEU A 816 69.44 -53.79 -65.82
CA LEU A 816 70.85 -53.52 -65.60
C LEU A 816 71.63 -54.79 -65.15
N LEU A 817 71.03 -55.60 -64.31
CA LEU A 817 71.55 -56.91 -63.95
C LEU A 817 71.66 -57.88 -65.15
N GLN A 818 70.64 -57.86 -66.03
CA GLN A 818 70.65 -58.69 -67.27
C GLN A 818 71.68 -58.18 -68.27
N LEU A 819 72.04 -56.90 -68.30
CA LEU A 819 73.11 -56.37 -69.15
C LEU A 819 74.50 -56.68 -68.65
N LYS A 820 74.65 -57.17 -67.39
CA LYS A 820 75.95 -57.56 -66.79
C LYS A 820 76.21 -59.03 -66.86
N GLN A 821 75.25 -59.90 -67.33
CA GLN A 821 75.45 -61.26 -67.80
C GLN A 821 75.80 -61.24 -69.26
#